data_adcc0104af6e2059a2b6c43c5fd4283f
#
_entry.id   adcc0104af6e2059a2b6c43c5fd4283f
#
_cell.length_a   1.000
_cell.length_b   1.000
_cell.length_c   1.000
_cell.angle_alpha   90.00
_cell.angle_beta   90.00
_cell.angle_gamma   90.00
#
_symmetry.space_group_name_H-M   'P 1'
#
loop_
_entity.id
_entity.type
_entity.pdbx_description
1 polymer ?
#
loop_
_entity_poly.entity_id
_entity_poly.type
_entity_poly.pdbx_seq_one_letter_code
_entity_poly.pdbx_strand_id
1 'polypeptide(L)'
;MTDTINHHYWQGTFIGDEDAADRLTALPAAVEAALAEPLDTETVLAACDALAQALRDPDHPVRGRLAPHLPADGAEELCAELATFLDRGALTRKLRRELGATTPQRLSRPDAKETIYEAWAPVGLVAHIAPGNAATVAPLSLIEGLLAGNVNILKTSSADTLLAPHLIAELVAQDPTGALAERVIVLHFPSSRQDWLRLMCAPADAVAVWGGESAVAGVAAHIPDGCRLVEWGHKISFAYLTRDAWDDEATLNALAEDICLFEQQACSSPQVVYLDTDHTGQLHAFCDRLATALAARPEPAAQELDPAEYAELTTTEHLARLEEHLGLTRVLAAPDRTWRVMADIRPALTASPLHRTVWVKPLPRKHLMATLRPMRRYLQTAGLAGSRTDIAELSTLALAAGATRVTPLGAMTAGYSGEPHDGVYALQRYSRRVAVQLDERFATTACLDDLARPIAFARPAGPLLDKAAVHDLNRGVDQSDAELYFRTGGSTGAPALSLFTYEDYDTQMRAASRGLLAAGYDPASDRTANLFYCGGMYGGFISFFSILERMGGVQMPIAAGPDHRATAEMIVEYKVDTLFGMPSYLWQLLHAEADLLRSYGGIRKVYYGGEHFTDQQRRTLTETFGIEIVHSITYGSTDLGPLGYQCTRSTGGVHHLYADLHTLEIIEVDADRPVTPGEIGRLVFTTRARRGQHLDRYVIGDLGRALPGRCPCGSHAPRFELLGRLGEVMRVATYFLNHRRFVTIAQERLRYSGEMQTVLTSGAAREGLTLRMERSYAPDPVTARDAFLAAYPEVRAAVAEKLLDFTIEMVDGPALFRTPTSGKLPAVVDRRRGQRPPDLRT
;
A
#
# COMPACT_ATOMS: atom_id res chain seq x y z
N MET A 1 -9.28 -51.35 -13.90
CA MET A 1 -8.50 -50.13 -14.05
C MET A 1 -9.04 -49.20 -12.94
N THR A 2 -8.33 -49.06 -11.85
CA THR A 2 -8.67 -48.10 -10.80
C THR A 2 -8.39 -46.73 -11.42
N ASP A 3 -9.42 -45.91 -11.57
CA ASP A 3 -9.27 -44.52 -11.93
C ASP A 3 -8.25 -43.90 -10.95
N THR A 4 -7.10 -43.51 -11.45
CA THR A 4 -6.05 -42.84 -10.67
C THR A 4 -6.61 -41.44 -10.39
N ILE A 5 -7.19 -41.26 -9.22
CA ILE A 5 -7.74 -39.95 -8.82
C ILE A 5 -6.55 -39.02 -8.59
N ASN A 6 -6.39 -38.02 -9.45
CA ASN A 6 -5.37 -36.96 -9.31
C ASN A 6 -5.85 -35.96 -8.26
N HIS A 7 -5.34 -36.06 -7.04
CA HIS A 7 -5.76 -35.24 -5.90
C HIS A 7 -4.63 -34.36 -5.31
N HIS A 8 -3.41 -34.47 -5.84
CA HIS A 8 -2.32 -33.59 -5.52
C HIS A 8 -2.19 -32.49 -6.57
N TYR A 9 -1.85 -31.30 -6.15
CA TYR A 9 -1.55 -30.20 -7.06
C TYR A 9 -0.06 -29.87 -6.99
N TRP A 10 0.66 -30.00 -8.11
CA TRP A 10 2.10 -29.80 -8.19
C TRP A 10 2.44 -28.83 -9.31
N GLN A 11 2.89 -27.63 -8.96
CA GLN A 11 3.43 -26.64 -9.90
C GLN A 11 2.56 -26.49 -11.17
N GLY A 12 1.26 -26.20 -10.98
CA GLY A 12 0.32 -25.93 -12.07
C GLY A 12 -0.47 -27.15 -12.59
N THR A 13 -0.20 -28.38 -12.11
CA THR A 13 -0.88 -29.59 -12.61
C THR A 13 -1.39 -30.50 -11.49
N PHE A 14 -2.54 -31.13 -11.68
CA PHE A 14 -3.03 -32.16 -10.80
C PHE A 14 -2.35 -33.49 -11.14
N ILE A 15 -1.87 -34.22 -10.13
CA ILE A 15 -1.11 -35.47 -10.27
C ILE A 15 -1.60 -36.54 -9.27
N GLY A 16 -1.29 -37.78 -9.54
CA GLY A 16 -1.56 -38.95 -8.65
C GLY A 16 -0.37 -39.26 -7.73
N ASP A 17 -0.54 -40.26 -6.87
CA ASP A 17 0.41 -40.68 -5.84
C ASP A 17 1.78 -41.09 -6.42
N GLU A 18 1.81 -41.82 -7.55
CA GLU A 18 3.07 -42.26 -8.17
C GLU A 18 3.93 -41.09 -8.64
N ASP A 19 3.32 -40.12 -9.37
CA ASP A 19 3.99 -38.94 -9.83
C ASP A 19 4.44 -38.04 -8.65
N ALA A 20 3.63 -37.95 -7.60
CA ALA A 20 3.96 -37.19 -6.40
C ALA A 20 5.17 -37.77 -5.65
N ALA A 21 5.25 -39.11 -5.54
CA ALA A 21 6.38 -39.78 -4.91
C ALA A 21 7.71 -39.53 -5.65
N ASP A 22 7.67 -39.62 -6.98
CA ASP A 22 8.84 -39.37 -7.82
C ASP A 22 9.29 -37.89 -7.73
N ARG A 23 8.33 -36.96 -7.79
CA ARG A 23 8.62 -35.51 -7.71
C ARG A 23 9.10 -35.10 -6.32
N LEU A 24 8.65 -35.72 -5.25
CA LEU A 24 9.15 -35.45 -3.89
C LEU A 24 10.64 -35.74 -3.77
N THR A 25 11.19 -36.75 -4.47
CA THR A 25 12.63 -37.04 -4.47
C THR A 25 13.44 -35.98 -5.20
N ALA A 26 12.83 -35.28 -6.18
CA ALA A 26 13.42 -34.20 -6.96
C ALA A 26 13.11 -32.79 -6.39
N LEU A 27 12.38 -32.69 -5.27
CA LEU A 27 11.93 -31.43 -4.68
C LEU A 27 13.04 -30.40 -4.48
N PRO A 28 14.25 -30.73 -3.96
CA PRO A 28 15.32 -29.74 -3.79
C PRO A 28 15.67 -29.00 -5.08
N ALA A 29 15.82 -29.72 -6.19
CA ALA A 29 16.15 -29.13 -7.49
C ALA A 29 15.02 -28.24 -8.04
N ALA A 30 13.76 -28.64 -7.84
CA ALA A 30 12.59 -27.84 -8.21
C ALA A 30 12.52 -26.52 -7.40
N VAL A 31 12.85 -26.59 -6.11
CA VAL A 31 12.92 -25.40 -5.23
C VAL A 31 14.04 -24.46 -5.65
N GLU A 32 15.24 -24.97 -5.91
CA GLU A 32 16.36 -24.15 -6.37
C GLU A 32 16.05 -23.44 -7.69
N ALA A 33 15.44 -24.13 -8.65
CA ALA A 33 15.01 -23.55 -9.92
C ALA A 33 13.98 -22.44 -9.72
N ALA A 34 12.98 -22.68 -8.88
CA ALA A 34 11.96 -21.67 -8.59
C ALA A 34 12.54 -20.45 -7.87
N LEU A 35 13.45 -20.61 -6.91
CA LEU A 35 14.06 -19.51 -6.16
C LEU A 35 15.05 -18.67 -6.99
N ALA A 36 15.56 -19.19 -8.11
CA ALA A 36 16.43 -18.45 -9.01
C ALA A 36 15.77 -17.19 -9.60
N GLU A 37 14.46 -17.23 -9.80
CA GLU A 37 13.67 -16.10 -10.27
C GLU A 37 12.82 -15.55 -9.11
N PRO A 38 13.08 -14.33 -8.58
CA PRO A 38 12.31 -13.75 -7.50
C PRO A 38 10.83 -13.57 -7.85
N LEU A 39 9.95 -13.90 -6.92
CA LEU A 39 8.50 -13.66 -7.04
C LEU A 39 8.19 -12.20 -6.71
N ASP A 40 7.52 -11.50 -7.63
CA ASP A 40 7.02 -10.15 -7.35
C ASP A 40 5.79 -10.22 -6.44
N THR A 41 5.81 -9.51 -5.33
CA THR A 41 4.66 -9.38 -4.41
C THR A 41 3.41 -8.89 -5.14
N GLU A 42 3.55 -8.05 -6.15
CA GLU A 42 2.44 -7.55 -6.95
C GLU A 42 1.71 -8.66 -7.70
N THR A 43 2.42 -9.64 -8.23
CA THR A 43 1.82 -10.83 -8.89
C THR A 43 0.93 -11.59 -7.91
N VAL A 44 1.39 -11.79 -6.67
CA VAL A 44 0.60 -12.47 -5.63
C VAL A 44 -0.65 -11.66 -5.28
N LEU A 45 -0.50 -10.35 -5.06
CA LEU A 45 -1.61 -9.46 -4.71
C LEU A 45 -2.67 -9.40 -5.83
N ALA A 46 -2.23 -9.31 -7.09
CA ALA A 46 -3.14 -9.25 -8.23
C ALA A 46 -3.93 -10.55 -8.40
N ALA A 47 -3.27 -11.71 -8.28
CA ALA A 47 -3.93 -13.01 -8.38
C ALA A 47 -4.91 -13.25 -7.23
N CYS A 48 -4.54 -12.87 -5.99
CA CYS A 48 -5.44 -12.96 -4.83
C CYS A 48 -6.67 -12.07 -5.01
N ASP A 49 -6.49 -10.83 -5.47
CA ASP A 49 -7.60 -9.90 -5.68
C ASP A 49 -8.56 -10.39 -6.78
N ALA A 50 -8.03 -10.91 -7.89
CA ALA A 50 -8.84 -11.48 -8.96
C ALA A 50 -9.66 -12.68 -8.46
N LEU A 51 -9.05 -13.56 -7.66
CA LEU A 51 -9.77 -14.68 -7.04
C LEU A 51 -10.80 -14.18 -6.02
N ALA A 52 -10.50 -13.16 -5.21
CA ALA A 52 -11.45 -12.56 -4.28
C ALA A 52 -12.70 -12.02 -4.99
N GLN A 53 -12.51 -11.33 -6.11
CA GLN A 53 -13.59 -10.82 -6.95
C GLN A 53 -14.43 -11.97 -7.52
N ALA A 54 -13.78 -13.03 -8.03
CA ALA A 54 -14.45 -14.23 -8.53
C ALA A 54 -15.26 -14.95 -7.46
N LEU A 55 -14.80 -14.95 -6.20
CA LEU A 55 -15.53 -15.57 -5.08
C LEU A 55 -16.72 -14.73 -4.60
N ARG A 56 -16.68 -13.39 -4.78
CA ARG A 56 -17.80 -12.49 -4.44
C ARG A 56 -18.96 -12.58 -5.45
N ASP A 57 -18.69 -12.97 -6.67
CA ASP A 57 -19.70 -13.11 -7.73
C ASP A 57 -20.28 -14.53 -7.73
N PRO A 58 -21.56 -14.73 -7.31
CA PRO A 58 -22.18 -16.04 -7.24
C PRO A 58 -22.24 -16.77 -8.59
N ASP A 59 -22.31 -16.03 -9.69
CA ASP A 59 -22.41 -16.57 -11.05
C ASP A 59 -21.05 -16.82 -11.70
N HIS A 60 -19.96 -16.49 -11.02
CA HIS A 60 -18.62 -16.65 -11.60
C HIS A 60 -18.24 -18.14 -11.74
N PRO A 61 -17.64 -18.57 -12.86
CA PRO A 61 -17.30 -19.98 -13.12
C PRO A 61 -16.40 -20.63 -12.06
N VAL A 62 -15.57 -19.86 -11.37
CA VAL A 62 -14.73 -20.32 -10.25
C VAL A 62 -15.60 -20.96 -9.14
N ARG A 63 -16.72 -20.33 -8.78
CA ARG A 63 -17.64 -20.83 -7.77
C ARG A 63 -18.19 -22.21 -8.12
N GLY A 64 -18.57 -22.40 -9.40
CA GLY A 64 -19.03 -23.69 -9.90
C GLY A 64 -17.98 -24.79 -9.83
N ARG A 65 -16.70 -24.45 -10.06
CA ARG A 65 -15.60 -25.42 -9.95
C ARG A 65 -15.25 -25.77 -8.51
N LEU A 66 -15.39 -24.83 -7.59
CA LEU A 66 -15.13 -25.07 -6.16
C LEU A 66 -16.31 -25.73 -5.42
N ALA A 67 -17.53 -25.62 -5.94
CA ALA A 67 -18.74 -26.12 -5.30
C ALA A 67 -18.68 -27.59 -4.81
N PRO A 68 -18.06 -28.56 -5.53
CA PRO A 68 -17.93 -29.92 -5.06
C PRO A 68 -17.06 -30.11 -3.81
N HIS A 69 -16.26 -29.11 -3.50
CA HIS A 69 -15.24 -29.09 -2.42
C HIS A 69 -15.63 -28.21 -1.25
N LEU A 70 -16.70 -27.42 -1.40
CA LEU A 70 -17.24 -26.58 -0.35
C LEU A 70 -18.17 -27.40 0.58
N PRO A 71 -18.29 -27.02 1.86
CA PRO A 71 -19.27 -27.66 2.75
C PRO A 71 -20.70 -27.46 2.24
N ALA A 72 -21.56 -28.44 2.46
CA ALA A 72 -22.96 -28.35 2.04
C ALA A 72 -23.70 -27.20 2.71
N ASP A 73 -23.38 -26.96 3.99
CA ASP A 73 -23.89 -25.84 4.77
C ASP A 73 -22.78 -24.81 5.00
N GLY A 74 -23.06 -23.52 4.83
CA GLY A 74 -22.09 -22.45 5.04
C GLY A 74 -21.15 -22.17 3.87
N ALA A 75 -21.41 -22.68 2.66
CA ALA A 75 -20.57 -22.44 1.48
C ALA A 75 -20.46 -20.95 1.11
N GLU A 76 -21.54 -20.19 1.26
CA GLU A 76 -21.58 -18.73 0.99
C GLU A 76 -20.72 -17.96 1.98
N GLU A 77 -20.85 -18.26 3.27
CA GLU A 77 -20.06 -17.66 4.35
C GLU A 77 -18.59 -17.95 4.18
N LEU A 78 -18.23 -19.19 3.82
CA LEU A 78 -16.85 -19.58 3.57
C LEU A 78 -16.24 -18.85 2.36
N CYS A 79 -17.01 -18.70 1.27
CA CYS A 79 -16.56 -17.92 0.12
C CYS A 79 -16.40 -16.44 0.46
N ALA A 80 -17.28 -15.86 1.27
CA ALA A 80 -17.18 -14.48 1.72
C ALA A 80 -15.97 -14.27 2.64
N GLU A 81 -15.68 -15.21 3.54
CA GLU A 81 -14.49 -15.20 4.40
C GLU A 81 -13.20 -15.25 3.57
N LEU A 82 -13.11 -16.23 2.64
CA LEU A 82 -11.97 -16.35 1.72
C LEU A 82 -11.78 -15.08 0.87
N ALA A 83 -12.86 -14.54 0.32
CA ALA A 83 -12.80 -13.32 -0.48
C ALA A 83 -12.34 -12.10 0.35
N THR A 84 -12.71 -12.03 1.63
CA THR A 84 -12.29 -10.98 2.55
C THR A 84 -10.79 -11.08 2.86
N PHE A 85 -10.30 -12.29 3.10
CA PHE A 85 -8.87 -12.51 3.32
C PHE A 85 -8.03 -12.21 2.08
N LEU A 86 -8.48 -12.65 0.90
CA LEU A 86 -7.77 -12.49 -0.38
C LEU A 86 -7.82 -11.06 -0.93
N ASP A 87 -8.65 -10.20 -0.36
CA ASP A 87 -8.80 -8.81 -0.78
C ASP A 87 -7.44 -8.09 -0.78
N ARG A 88 -7.13 -7.44 -1.89
CA ARG A 88 -5.87 -6.72 -2.08
C ARG A 88 -5.59 -5.72 -0.95
N GLY A 89 -6.60 -4.98 -0.52
CA GLY A 89 -6.48 -4.01 0.57
C GLY A 89 -6.16 -4.69 1.90
N ALA A 90 -6.79 -5.84 2.18
CA ALA A 90 -6.53 -6.64 3.38
C ALA A 90 -5.07 -7.16 3.39
N LEU A 91 -4.62 -7.76 2.29
CA LEU A 91 -3.26 -8.27 2.17
C LEU A 91 -2.20 -7.15 2.18
N THR A 92 -2.48 -6.01 1.58
CA THR A 92 -1.59 -4.84 1.64
C THR A 92 -1.46 -4.31 3.07
N ARG A 93 -2.57 -4.24 3.82
CA ARG A 93 -2.53 -3.87 5.25
C ARG A 93 -1.73 -4.89 6.06
N LYS A 94 -1.89 -6.19 5.78
CA LYS A 94 -1.11 -7.27 6.42
C LYS A 94 0.39 -7.10 6.16
N LEU A 95 0.81 -6.92 4.91
CA LEU A 95 2.22 -6.68 4.55
C LEU A 95 2.81 -5.47 5.28
N ARG A 96 2.10 -4.36 5.33
CA ARG A 96 2.56 -3.15 6.03
C ARG A 96 2.68 -3.36 7.53
N ARG A 97 1.68 -4.01 8.14
CA ARG A 97 1.68 -4.24 9.58
C ARG A 97 2.78 -5.21 10.01
N GLU A 98 2.96 -6.28 9.27
CA GLU A 98 3.90 -7.34 9.63
C GLU A 98 5.33 -7.07 9.16
N LEU A 99 5.53 -6.51 7.97
CA LEU A 99 6.85 -6.33 7.34
C LEU A 99 7.24 -4.86 7.14
N GLY A 100 6.33 -3.93 7.43
CA GLY A 100 6.58 -2.49 7.35
C GLY A 100 6.55 -1.89 5.93
N ALA A 101 6.28 -2.70 4.90
CA ALA A 101 6.26 -2.27 3.51
C ALA A 101 5.25 -3.05 2.67
N THR A 102 4.84 -2.50 1.54
CA THR A 102 3.99 -3.18 0.56
C THR A 102 4.78 -4.04 -0.43
N THR A 103 6.06 -3.74 -0.59
CA THR A 103 7.02 -4.48 -1.40
C THR A 103 8.23 -4.84 -0.55
N PRO A 104 8.05 -5.72 0.45
CA PRO A 104 9.05 -5.96 1.49
C PRO A 104 10.34 -6.60 0.98
N GLN A 105 10.31 -7.28 -0.17
CA GLN A 105 11.47 -7.93 -0.77
C GLN A 105 12.42 -6.95 -1.48
N ARG A 106 12.01 -5.70 -1.73
CA ARG A 106 12.86 -4.71 -2.40
C ARG A 106 13.96 -4.22 -1.48
N LEU A 107 15.21 -4.33 -1.92
CA LEU A 107 16.37 -3.79 -1.24
C LEU A 107 16.36 -2.26 -1.30
N SER A 108 15.86 -1.64 -0.27
CA SER A 108 15.69 -0.19 -0.14
C SER A 108 16.37 0.35 1.11
N ARG A 109 16.74 1.65 1.08
CA ARG A 109 17.40 2.31 2.22
C ARG A 109 16.35 2.62 3.30
N PRO A 110 16.50 2.10 4.53
CA PRO A 110 15.65 2.50 5.67
C PRO A 110 15.99 3.92 6.15
N ASP A 111 17.26 4.31 6.11
CA ASP A 111 17.74 5.67 6.36
C ASP A 111 18.39 6.22 5.09
N ALA A 112 17.90 7.36 4.61
CA ALA A 112 18.42 8.00 3.41
C ALA A 112 19.84 8.56 3.58
N LYS A 113 20.35 8.72 4.80
CA LYS A 113 21.72 9.19 5.11
C LYS A 113 22.78 8.09 4.98
N GLU A 114 22.38 6.83 4.94
CA GLU A 114 23.27 5.69 4.89
C GLU A 114 23.16 4.93 3.56
N THR A 115 24.23 4.33 3.06
CA THR A 115 24.21 3.44 1.88
C THR A 115 24.00 1.98 2.29
N ILE A 116 23.09 1.78 3.25
CA ILE A 116 22.65 0.47 3.75
C ILE A 116 21.26 0.18 3.20
N TYR A 117 21.12 -0.93 2.51
CA TYR A 117 19.87 -1.41 1.93
C TYR A 117 19.39 -2.61 2.71
N GLU A 118 18.11 -2.64 3.03
CA GLU A 118 17.50 -3.75 3.75
C GLU A 118 16.26 -4.25 3.01
N ALA A 119 15.98 -5.53 3.17
CA ALA A 119 14.77 -6.17 2.68
C ALA A 119 14.34 -7.33 3.57
N TRP A 120 13.12 -7.79 3.40
CA TRP A 120 12.68 -9.09 3.85
C TRP A 120 12.84 -10.08 2.70
N ALA A 121 13.80 -10.99 2.82
CA ALA A 121 13.99 -12.07 1.86
C ALA A 121 13.18 -13.30 2.27
N PRO A 122 12.74 -14.15 1.32
CA PRO A 122 12.14 -15.42 1.64
C PRO A 122 13.12 -16.28 2.46
N VAL A 123 12.61 -17.19 3.28
CA VAL A 123 13.46 -18.21 3.91
C VAL A 123 13.92 -19.23 2.87
N GLY A 124 13.06 -19.58 1.90
CA GLY A 124 13.33 -20.54 0.85
C GLY A 124 12.12 -21.44 0.61
N LEU A 125 12.18 -22.69 1.04
CA LEU A 125 11.06 -23.63 1.06
C LEU A 125 10.34 -23.59 2.40
N VAL A 126 9.03 -23.32 2.39
CA VAL A 126 8.16 -23.44 3.57
C VAL A 126 7.27 -24.66 3.40
N ALA A 127 7.38 -25.61 4.33
CA ALA A 127 6.49 -26.74 4.42
C ALA A 127 5.34 -26.43 5.42
N HIS A 128 4.11 -26.54 4.97
CA HIS A 128 2.92 -26.28 5.76
C HIS A 128 2.20 -27.60 6.08
N ILE A 129 1.99 -27.88 7.35
CA ILE A 129 1.22 -29.03 7.82
C ILE A 129 -0.11 -28.51 8.37
N ALA A 130 -1.17 -28.64 7.59
CA ALA A 130 -2.49 -28.11 7.93
C ALA A 130 -3.32 -29.08 8.79
N PRO A 131 -4.21 -28.55 9.65
CA PRO A 131 -5.16 -29.34 10.42
C PRO A 131 -6.29 -29.85 9.51
N GLY A 132 -7.00 -30.88 9.95
CA GLY A 132 -8.11 -31.44 9.18
C GLY A 132 -9.47 -30.80 9.44
N ASN A 133 -9.60 -29.96 10.46
CA ASN A 133 -10.85 -29.37 10.93
C ASN A 133 -11.05 -27.89 10.59
N ALA A 134 -10.14 -27.28 9.84
CA ALA A 134 -10.22 -25.87 9.48
C ALA A 134 -9.88 -25.67 7.99
N ALA A 135 -10.88 -25.68 7.15
CA ALA A 135 -10.74 -25.64 5.68
C ALA A 135 -10.02 -24.40 5.15
N THR A 136 -10.12 -23.24 5.84
CA THR A 136 -9.50 -21.98 5.42
C THR A 136 -8.01 -21.88 5.80
N VAL A 137 -7.59 -22.52 6.87
CA VAL A 137 -6.22 -22.42 7.40
C VAL A 137 -5.17 -22.91 6.40
N ALA A 138 -5.44 -24.02 5.73
CA ALA A 138 -4.51 -24.63 4.79
C ALA A 138 -4.15 -23.69 3.62
N PRO A 139 -5.10 -23.19 2.82
CA PRO A 139 -4.78 -22.27 1.72
C PRO A 139 -4.24 -20.93 2.21
N LEU A 140 -4.74 -20.40 3.34
CA LEU A 140 -4.29 -19.12 3.87
C LEU A 140 -2.82 -19.14 4.32
N SER A 141 -2.39 -20.22 4.99
CA SER A 141 -1.01 -20.42 5.39
C SER A 141 -0.05 -20.47 4.18
N LEU A 142 -0.46 -21.14 3.09
CA LEU A 142 0.31 -21.18 1.84
C LEU A 142 0.40 -19.80 1.19
N ILE A 143 -0.70 -19.04 1.15
CA ILE A 143 -0.73 -17.68 0.57
C ILE A 143 0.17 -16.73 1.35
N GLU A 144 0.23 -16.83 2.68
CA GLU A 144 1.20 -16.10 3.50
C GLU A 144 2.65 -16.43 3.13
N GLY A 145 2.94 -17.70 2.86
CA GLY A 145 4.24 -18.12 2.35
C GLY A 145 4.57 -17.51 0.98
N LEU A 146 3.59 -17.40 0.07
CA LEU A 146 3.74 -16.72 -1.22
C LEU A 146 3.98 -15.23 -1.07
N LEU A 147 3.25 -14.54 -0.19
CA LEU A 147 3.46 -13.12 0.12
C LEU A 147 4.86 -12.84 0.64
N ALA A 148 5.46 -13.78 1.37
CA ALA A 148 6.83 -13.72 1.81
C ALA A 148 7.86 -14.10 0.72
N GLY A 149 7.41 -14.53 -0.48
CA GLY A 149 8.25 -14.87 -1.64
C GLY A 149 8.77 -16.30 -1.67
N ASN A 150 8.28 -17.20 -0.82
CA ASN A 150 8.77 -18.57 -0.72
C ASN A 150 8.22 -19.50 -1.80
N VAL A 151 8.90 -20.65 -1.96
CA VAL A 151 8.29 -21.87 -2.48
C VAL A 151 7.54 -22.54 -1.33
N ASN A 152 6.34 -23.03 -1.59
CA ASN A 152 5.44 -23.55 -0.57
C ASN A 152 5.00 -24.97 -0.90
N ILE A 153 5.17 -25.87 0.06
CA ILE A 153 4.63 -27.22 -0.01
C ILE A 153 3.64 -27.43 1.15
N LEU A 154 2.39 -27.65 0.82
CA LEU A 154 1.31 -27.81 1.78
C LEU A 154 0.87 -29.28 1.84
N LYS A 155 0.81 -29.82 3.05
CA LYS A 155 0.18 -31.11 3.34
C LYS A 155 -1.19 -30.87 3.94
N THR A 156 -2.24 -31.34 3.29
CA THR A 156 -3.60 -31.41 3.83
C THR A 156 -3.90 -32.79 4.46
N SER A 157 -4.89 -32.83 5.32
CA SER A 157 -5.37 -34.07 5.94
C SER A 157 -6.10 -34.93 4.93
N SER A 158 -6.03 -36.26 5.06
CA SER A 158 -6.86 -37.18 4.29
C SER A 158 -8.38 -37.11 4.58
N ALA A 159 -8.76 -36.38 5.63
CA ALA A 159 -10.14 -36.03 5.94
C ALA A 159 -10.64 -34.73 5.31
N ASP A 160 -9.75 -33.97 4.62
CA ASP A 160 -10.06 -32.71 3.95
C ASP A 160 -10.92 -32.96 2.67
N THR A 161 -11.78 -31.99 2.35
CA THR A 161 -12.68 -32.01 1.18
C THR A 161 -11.95 -31.73 -0.16
N LEU A 162 -10.65 -31.67 -0.20
CA LEU A 162 -9.83 -31.21 -1.33
C LEU A 162 -10.05 -29.73 -1.72
N LEU A 163 -10.62 -28.92 -0.85
CA LEU A 163 -10.80 -27.49 -1.11
C LEU A 163 -9.46 -26.81 -1.36
N ALA A 164 -8.44 -27.07 -0.53
CA ALA A 164 -7.15 -26.40 -0.62
C ALA A 164 -6.45 -26.59 -1.99
N PRO A 165 -6.26 -27.81 -2.56
CA PRO A 165 -5.62 -27.94 -3.86
C PRO A 165 -6.42 -27.29 -4.99
N HIS A 166 -7.75 -27.33 -4.95
CA HIS A 166 -8.58 -26.69 -5.97
C HIS A 166 -8.59 -25.17 -5.85
N LEU A 167 -8.68 -24.61 -4.65
CA LEU A 167 -8.58 -23.15 -4.44
C LEU A 167 -7.22 -22.60 -4.86
N ILE A 168 -6.14 -23.30 -4.57
CA ILE A 168 -4.79 -22.92 -5.01
C ILE A 168 -4.63 -23.03 -6.52
N ALA A 169 -5.24 -24.05 -7.15
CA ALA A 169 -5.27 -24.15 -8.61
C ALA A 169 -6.01 -22.95 -9.25
N GLU A 170 -7.15 -22.54 -8.66
CA GLU A 170 -7.87 -21.34 -9.11
C GLU A 170 -7.06 -20.05 -8.88
N LEU A 171 -6.32 -19.94 -7.78
CA LEU A 171 -5.40 -18.82 -7.54
C LEU A 171 -4.30 -18.76 -8.60
N VAL A 172 -3.65 -19.88 -8.87
CA VAL A 172 -2.59 -19.97 -9.89
C VAL A 172 -3.11 -19.60 -11.28
N ALA A 173 -4.34 -19.99 -11.61
CA ALA A 173 -4.97 -19.66 -12.88
C ALA A 173 -5.21 -18.14 -13.08
N GLN A 174 -5.17 -17.33 -12.01
CA GLN A 174 -5.24 -15.86 -12.10
C GLN A 174 -3.90 -15.23 -12.46
N ASP A 175 -2.79 -15.97 -12.43
CA ASP A 175 -1.48 -15.46 -12.80
C ASP A 175 -1.12 -15.78 -14.26
N PRO A 176 -1.19 -14.80 -15.19
CA PRO A 176 -0.86 -15.03 -16.58
C PRO A 176 0.64 -15.23 -16.84
N THR A 177 1.50 -14.96 -15.85
CA THR A 177 2.96 -15.09 -15.98
C THR A 177 3.44 -16.51 -15.70
N GLY A 178 2.65 -17.31 -14.97
CA GLY A 178 3.00 -18.65 -14.51
C GLY A 178 3.95 -18.68 -13.32
N ALA A 179 4.37 -17.54 -12.78
CA ALA A 179 5.32 -17.46 -11.67
C ALA A 179 4.78 -18.10 -10.38
N LEU A 180 3.46 -18.01 -10.14
CA LEU A 180 2.83 -18.66 -8.98
C LEU A 180 2.82 -20.18 -9.10
N ALA A 181 2.65 -20.71 -10.31
CA ALA A 181 2.61 -22.16 -10.52
C ALA A 181 3.86 -22.85 -9.99
N GLU A 182 5.05 -22.30 -10.28
CA GLU A 182 6.32 -22.87 -9.86
C GLU A 182 6.56 -22.82 -8.34
N ARG A 183 5.75 -22.05 -7.60
CA ARG A 183 5.92 -21.79 -6.17
C ARG A 183 4.98 -22.56 -5.27
N VAL A 184 4.09 -23.37 -5.83
CA VAL A 184 3.03 -24.04 -5.05
C VAL A 184 2.98 -25.54 -5.31
N ILE A 185 2.92 -26.27 -4.21
CA ILE A 185 2.73 -27.73 -4.18
C ILE A 185 1.71 -28.00 -3.07
N VAL A 186 0.63 -28.72 -3.38
CA VAL A 186 -0.37 -29.16 -2.39
C VAL A 186 -0.49 -30.67 -2.45
N LEU A 187 -0.19 -31.33 -1.35
CA LEU A 187 -0.23 -32.77 -1.22
C LEU A 187 -1.34 -33.19 -0.24
N HIS A 188 -2.15 -34.11 -0.66
CA HIS A 188 -3.23 -34.66 0.14
C HIS A 188 -2.89 -36.11 0.51
N PHE A 189 -2.48 -36.37 1.75
CA PHE A 189 -2.11 -37.71 2.21
C PHE A 189 -2.24 -37.85 3.74
N PRO A 190 -2.46 -39.11 4.25
CA PRO A 190 -2.58 -39.34 5.69
C PRO A 190 -1.23 -39.15 6.41
N SER A 191 -1.28 -38.71 7.66
CA SER A 191 -0.09 -38.50 8.50
C SER A 191 0.70 -39.80 8.76
N SER A 192 0.14 -40.99 8.49
CA SER A 192 0.83 -42.29 8.53
C SER A 192 1.92 -42.43 7.45
N ARG A 193 1.87 -41.62 6.36
CA ARG A 193 2.92 -41.58 5.32
C ARG A 193 4.13 -40.81 5.81
N GLN A 194 4.85 -41.38 6.79
CA GLN A 194 6.05 -40.78 7.38
C GLN A 194 7.20 -40.62 6.40
N ASP A 195 7.26 -41.45 5.36
CA ASP A 195 8.19 -41.36 4.22
C ASP A 195 8.02 -40.03 3.47
N TRP A 196 6.79 -39.65 3.16
CA TRP A 196 6.48 -38.41 2.47
C TRP A 196 6.68 -37.18 3.37
N LEU A 197 6.30 -37.27 4.65
CA LEU A 197 6.59 -36.21 5.61
C LEU A 197 8.09 -35.91 5.69
N ARG A 198 8.92 -36.95 5.73
CA ARG A 198 10.37 -36.79 5.73
C ARG A 198 10.88 -36.13 4.45
N LEU A 199 10.45 -36.60 3.27
CA LEU A 199 10.87 -36.03 1.98
C LEU A 199 10.45 -34.56 1.84
N MET A 200 9.30 -34.20 2.37
CA MET A 200 8.77 -32.85 2.37
C MET A 200 9.52 -31.91 3.34
N CYS A 201 9.81 -32.39 4.56
CA CYS A 201 10.45 -31.56 5.60
C CYS A 201 11.98 -31.49 5.48
N ALA A 202 12.62 -32.51 4.92
CA ALA A 202 14.10 -32.56 4.85
C ALA A 202 14.74 -31.39 4.08
N PRO A 203 14.22 -30.91 2.95
CA PRO A 203 14.74 -29.74 2.25
C PRO A 203 14.16 -28.41 2.73
N ALA A 204 13.24 -28.39 3.71
CA ALA A 204 12.55 -27.18 4.13
C ALA A 204 13.45 -26.25 4.95
N ASP A 205 13.35 -24.94 4.68
CA ASP A 205 13.98 -23.89 5.47
C ASP A 205 13.08 -23.45 6.66
N ALA A 206 11.78 -23.64 6.50
CA ALA A 206 10.81 -23.50 7.58
C ALA A 206 9.70 -24.54 7.48
N VAL A 207 9.21 -25.01 8.63
CA VAL A 207 8.07 -25.91 8.72
C VAL A 207 7.02 -25.27 9.62
N ALA A 208 5.84 -24.98 9.07
CA ALA A 208 4.69 -24.45 9.79
C ALA A 208 3.74 -25.60 10.11
N VAL A 209 3.50 -25.83 11.40
CA VAL A 209 2.66 -26.94 11.88
C VAL A 209 1.44 -26.41 12.60
N TRP A 210 0.28 -26.72 12.10
CA TRP A 210 -1.01 -26.44 12.72
C TRP A 210 -1.55 -27.71 13.39
N GLY A 211 -1.67 -27.70 14.70
CA GLY A 211 -2.20 -28.87 15.42
C GLY A 211 -1.69 -29.00 16.84
N GLY A 212 -2.11 -30.05 17.51
CA GLY A 212 -1.74 -30.34 18.89
C GLY A 212 -0.29 -30.75 19.10
N GLU A 213 0.11 -30.87 20.38
CA GLU A 213 1.46 -31.23 20.77
C GLU A 213 1.96 -32.51 20.10
N SER A 214 1.10 -33.52 19.95
CA SER A 214 1.44 -34.79 19.28
C SER A 214 1.75 -34.59 17.80
N ALA A 215 1.00 -33.74 17.10
CA ALA A 215 1.23 -33.42 15.69
C ALA A 215 2.54 -32.64 15.52
N VAL A 216 2.77 -31.63 16.38
CA VAL A 216 4.02 -30.86 16.40
C VAL A 216 5.22 -31.77 16.68
N ALA A 217 5.14 -32.63 17.71
CA ALA A 217 6.22 -33.56 18.04
C ALA A 217 6.49 -34.58 16.91
N GLY A 218 5.43 -35.10 16.26
CA GLY A 218 5.55 -36.01 15.13
C GLY A 218 6.26 -35.40 13.92
N VAL A 219 5.97 -34.14 13.62
CA VAL A 219 6.63 -33.40 12.53
C VAL A 219 8.05 -32.97 12.91
N ALA A 220 8.25 -32.51 14.16
CA ALA A 220 9.56 -32.08 14.64
C ALA A 220 10.66 -33.15 14.51
N ALA A 221 10.28 -34.43 14.57
CA ALA A 221 11.20 -35.56 14.36
C ALA A 221 11.77 -35.63 12.94
N HIS A 222 11.19 -34.93 11.96
CA HIS A 222 11.60 -34.93 10.55
C HIS A 222 12.26 -33.60 10.12
N ILE A 223 12.32 -32.62 11.03
CA ILE A 223 12.86 -31.29 10.76
C ILE A 223 14.39 -31.35 10.89
N PRO A 224 15.17 -30.91 9.87
CA PRO A 224 16.61 -30.87 9.96
C PRO A 224 17.11 -29.75 10.86
N ASP A 225 18.34 -29.89 11.35
CA ASP A 225 19.02 -28.84 12.09
C ASP A 225 19.10 -27.53 11.29
N GLY A 226 18.76 -26.41 11.93
CA GLY A 226 18.76 -25.08 11.29
C GLY A 226 17.46 -24.71 10.59
N CYS A 227 16.56 -25.65 10.33
CA CYS A 227 15.23 -25.35 9.82
C CYS A 227 14.37 -24.67 10.91
N ARG A 228 13.60 -23.66 10.50
CA ARG A 228 12.74 -22.91 11.42
C ARG A 228 11.42 -23.67 11.66
N LEU A 229 11.18 -24.13 12.89
CA LEU A 229 9.85 -24.62 13.28
C LEU A 229 8.93 -23.45 13.66
N VAL A 230 7.75 -23.38 13.03
CA VAL A 230 6.68 -22.43 13.31
C VAL A 230 5.48 -23.18 13.84
N GLU A 231 5.29 -23.15 15.14
CA GLU A 231 4.24 -23.89 15.82
C GLU A 231 2.96 -23.04 15.95
N TRP A 232 1.87 -23.55 15.42
CA TRP A 232 0.51 -23.05 15.61
C TRP A 232 -0.26 -24.09 16.41
N GLY A 233 0.06 -24.15 17.73
CA GLY A 233 -0.39 -25.22 18.62
C GLY A 233 -1.77 -24.95 19.23
N HIS A 234 -2.23 -25.90 20.04
CA HIS A 234 -3.45 -25.74 20.83
C HIS A 234 -3.36 -24.55 21.78
N LYS A 235 -4.43 -23.76 21.79
CA LYS A 235 -4.57 -22.62 22.68
C LYS A 235 -5.87 -22.72 23.47
N ILE A 236 -5.86 -22.06 24.62
CA ILE A 236 -7.01 -21.93 25.50
C ILE A 236 -7.31 -20.44 25.64
N SER A 237 -8.52 -20.06 25.24
CA SER A 237 -9.04 -18.72 25.46
C SER A 237 -10.00 -18.71 26.64
N PHE A 238 -10.11 -17.59 27.31
CA PHE A 238 -10.94 -17.45 28.52
C PHE A 238 -11.67 -16.11 28.52
N ALA A 239 -12.81 -16.09 29.18
CA ALA A 239 -13.51 -14.84 29.51
C ALA A 239 -13.22 -14.48 30.98
N TYR A 240 -13.15 -13.18 31.30
CA TYR A 240 -13.03 -12.69 32.67
C TYR A 240 -14.00 -11.54 32.89
N LEU A 241 -14.89 -11.70 33.87
CA LEU A 241 -15.94 -10.74 34.18
C LEU A 241 -15.77 -10.18 35.59
N THR A 242 -15.84 -8.86 35.72
CA THR A 242 -15.94 -8.19 37.00
C THR A 242 -17.37 -8.18 37.53
N ARG A 243 -17.55 -7.87 38.82
CA ARG A 243 -18.85 -7.88 39.46
C ARG A 243 -19.88 -7.02 38.78
N ASP A 244 -19.48 -5.87 38.23
CA ASP A 244 -20.37 -4.92 37.59
C ASP A 244 -20.90 -5.44 36.21
N ALA A 245 -20.20 -6.41 35.62
CA ALA A 245 -20.49 -6.93 34.29
C ALA A 245 -21.34 -8.20 34.27
N TRP A 246 -21.26 -9.03 35.32
CA TRP A 246 -21.95 -10.33 35.28
C TRP A 246 -23.46 -10.32 35.47
N ASP A 247 -24.03 -9.14 35.88
CA ASP A 247 -25.47 -8.94 36.01
C ASP A 247 -26.06 -8.27 34.76
N ASP A 248 -25.24 -7.87 33.79
CA ASP A 248 -25.69 -7.27 32.56
C ASP A 248 -26.11 -8.32 31.52
N GLU A 249 -27.37 -8.22 31.05
CA GLU A 249 -27.93 -9.16 30.08
C GLU A 249 -27.24 -9.11 28.72
N ALA A 250 -26.82 -7.92 28.26
CA ALA A 250 -26.08 -7.76 27.01
C ALA A 250 -24.74 -8.48 27.07
N THR A 251 -24.01 -8.37 28.19
CA THR A 251 -22.74 -9.05 28.45
C THR A 251 -22.92 -10.58 28.44
N LEU A 252 -23.98 -11.11 29.10
CA LEU A 252 -24.28 -12.55 29.09
C LEU A 252 -24.62 -13.06 27.69
N ASN A 253 -25.39 -12.30 26.93
CA ASN A 253 -25.71 -12.64 25.55
C ASN A 253 -24.47 -12.64 24.63
N ALA A 254 -23.59 -11.66 24.78
CA ALA A 254 -22.32 -11.59 24.06
C ALA A 254 -21.40 -12.78 24.38
N LEU A 255 -21.30 -13.15 25.66
CA LEU A 255 -20.55 -14.33 26.10
C LEU A 255 -21.16 -15.63 25.52
N ALA A 256 -22.49 -15.76 25.57
CA ALA A 256 -23.15 -16.94 25.02
C ALA A 256 -22.95 -17.05 23.49
N GLU A 257 -22.86 -15.92 22.79
CA GLU A 257 -22.51 -15.87 21.37
C GLU A 257 -21.10 -16.37 21.11
N ASP A 258 -20.09 -15.85 21.83
CA ASP A 258 -18.71 -16.33 21.73
C ASP A 258 -18.55 -17.83 22.02
N ILE A 259 -19.36 -18.40 22.92
CA ILE A 259 -19.38 -19.83 23.24
C ILE A 259 -20.02 -20.65 22.11
N CYS A 260 -21.11 -20.15 21.52
CA CYS A 260 -21.87 -20.89 20.50
C CYS A 260 -21.24 -20.80 19.10
N LEU A 261 -20.52 -19.73 18.81
CA LEU A 261 -19.94 -19.49 17.48
C LEU A 261 -18.92 -20.59 17.15
N PHE A 262 -19.02 -21.17 15.95
CA PHE A 262 -18.24 -22.32 15.48
C PHE A 262 -18.26 -23.53 16.43
N GLU A 263 -19.38 -23.75 17.14
CA GLU A 263 -19.50 -24.82 18.15
C GLU A 263 -18.34 -24.82 19.18
N GLN A 264 -17.80 -23.61 19.52
CA GLN A 264 -16.66 -23.41 20.40
C GLN A 264 -15.32 -23.97 19.87
N GLN A 265 -15.24 -24.35 18.60
CA GLN A 265 -14.03 -25.00 18.05
C GLN A 265 -12.95 -24.01 17.64
N ALA A 266 -13.22 -22.70 17.59
CA ALA A 266 -12.19 -21.71 17.34
C ALA A 266 -11.23 -21.61 18.54
N CYS A 267 -9.93 -21.48 18.28
CA CYS A 267 -8.92 -21.32 19.33
C CYS A 267 -9.14 -20.07 20.20
N SER A 268 -9.88 -19.08 19.69
CA SER A 268 -10.28 -17.86 20.40
C SER A 268 -11.62 -17.98 21.15
N SER A 269 -12.37 -19.05 21.00
CA SER A 269 -13.60 -19.29 21.76
C SER A 269 -13.31 -19.51 23.23
N PRO A 270 -14.12 -18.95 24.16
CA PRO A 270 -13.86 -19.06 25.58
C PRO A 270 -14.15 -20.49 26.07
N GLN A 271 -13.12 -21.17 26.60
CA GLN A 271 -13.24 -22.49 27.23
C GLN A 271 -13.49 -22.38 28.75
N VAL A 272 -13.03 -21.29 29.35
CA VAL A 272 -13.19 -20.99 30.77
C VAL A 272 -13.72 -19.56 30.92
N VAL A 273 -14.68 -19.40 31.81
CA VAL A 273 -15.19 -18.11 32.26
C VAL A 273 -14.75 -17.89 33.69
N TYR A 274 -13.97 -16.88 33.95
CA TYR A 274 -13.55 -16.47 35.28
C TYR A 274 -14.42 -15.32 35.80
N LEU A 275 -14.80 -15.42 37.09
CA LEU A 275 -15.48 -14.35 37.79
C LEU A 275 -14.55 -13.76 38.85
N ASP A 276 -14.51 -12.42 38.94
CA ASP A 276 -13.76 -11.69 39.96
C ASP A 276 -14.40 -11.83 41.35
N THR A 277 -14.44 -13.07 41.88
CA THR A 277 -15.03 -13.42 43.19
C THR A 277 -14.38 -14.66 43.77
N ASP A 278 -14.49 -14.81 45.10
CA ASP A 278 -14.22 -16.03 45.85
C ASP A 278 -15.50 -16.68 46.44
N HIS A 279 -16.67 -16.12 46.16
CA HIS A 279 -17.97 -16.58 46.67
C HIS A 279 -18.65 -17.61 45.78
N THR A 280 -18.77 -18.83 46.24
CA THR A 280 -19.41 -19.95 45.51
C THR A 280 -20.89 -19.65 45.18
N GLY A 281 -21.63 -18.96 46.07
CA GLY A 281 -23.02 -18.57 45.76
C GLY A 281 -23.17 -17.62 44.59
N GLN A 282 -22.21 -16.70 44.38
CA GLN A 282 -22.19 -15.81 43.23
C GLN A 282 -21.82 -16.58 41.97
N LEU A 283 -20.85 -17.50 42.02
CA LEU A 283 -20.51 -18.41 40.97
C LEU A 283 -21.74 -19.18 40.43
N HIS A 284 -22.48 -19.82 41.37
CA HIS A 284 -23.65 -20.59 40.99
C HIS A 284 -24.79 -19.73 40.39
N ALA A 285 -25.04 -18.56 40.97
CA ALA A 285 -26.05 -17.64 40.43
C ALA A 285 -25.70 -17.18 39.00
N PHE A 286 -24.42 -16.91 38.73
CA PHE A 286 -23.97 -16.59 37.38
C PHE A 286 -24.19 -17.76 36.42
N CYS A 287 -23.85 -18.99 36.83
CA CYS A 287 -24.04 -20.17 36.00
C CYS A 287 -25.52 -20.39 35.61
N ASP A 288 -26.47 -20.14 36.52
CA ASP A 288 -27.91 -20.23 36.22
C ASP A 288 -28.32 -19.23 35.15
N ARG A 289 -27.77 -18.01 35.19
CA ARG A 289 -28.05 -16.97 34.17
C ARG A 289 -27.38 -17.29 32.85
N LEU A 290 -26.12 -17.75 32.85
CA LEU A 290 -25.44 -18.15 31.62
C LEU A 290 -26.12 -19.32 30.94
N ALA A 291 -26.58 -20.31 31.71
CA ALA A 291 -27.39 -21.42 31.21
C ALA A 291 -28.68 -20.94 30.53
N THR A 292 -29.35 -19.92 31.10
CA THR A 292 -30.52 -19.29 30.48
C THR A 292 -30.18 -18.59 29.16
N ALA A 293 -29.06 -17.87 29.10
CA ALA A 293 -28.59 -17.23 27.89
C ALA A 293 -28.23 -18.24 26.79
N LEU A 294 -27.57 -19.34 27.14
CA LEU A 294 -27.25 -20.42 26.19
C LEU A 294 -28.50 -21.15 25.68
N ALA A 295 -29.48 -21.40 26.55
CA ALA A 295 -30.75 -22.02 26.15
C ALA A 295 -31.57 -21.17 25.17
N ALA A 296 -31.35 -19.86 25.14
CA ALA A 296 -31.99 -18.93 24.20
C ALA A 296 -31.29 -18.86 22.82
N ARG A 297 -30.15 -19.53 22.65
CA ARG A 297 -29.40 -19.53 21.38
C ARG A 297 -29.96 -20.55 20.40
N PRO A 298 -29.75 -20.35 19.08
CA PRO A 298 -30.12 -21.33 18.05
C PRO A 298 -29.54 -22.71 18.34
N GLU A 299 -30.28 -23.71 17.92
CA GLU A 299 -29.78 -25.11 17.97
C GLU A 299 -28.42 -25.21 17.25
N PRO A 300 -27.50 -26.08 17.73
CA PRO A 300 -26.26 -26.34 17.06
C PRO A 300 -26.51 -26.87 15.63
N ALA A 301 -25.59 -26.53 14.71
CA ALA A 301 -25.59 -27.15 13.40
C ALA A 301 -25.53 -28.68 13.57
N ALA A 302 -26.26 -29.42 12.73
CA ALA A 302 -26.28 -30.90 12.77
C ALA A 302 -24.88 -31.44 12.39
N GLN A 303 -24.01 -31.55 13.37
CA GLN A 303 -22.67 -32.11 13.23
C GLN A 303 -22.62 -33.49 13.88
N GLU A 304 -22.24 -34.50 13.13
CA GLU A 304 -21.92 -35.79 13.70
C GLU A 304 -20.58 -35.71 14.43
N LEU A 305 -20.63 -35.81 15.77
CA LEU A 305 -19.39 -35.88 16.59
C LEU A 305 -18.66 -37.19 16.28
N ASP A 306 -17.36 -37.14 16.21
CA ASP A 306 -16.59 -38.36 16.15
C ASP A 306 -16.66 -39.11 17.51
N PRO A 307 -16.44 -40.44 17.51
CA PRO A 307 -16.53 -41.25 18.74
C PRO A 307 -15.57 -40.75 19.86
N ALA A 308 -14.42 -40.16 19.53
CA ALA A 308 -13.45 -39.66 20.51
C ALA A 308 -13.95 -38.37 21.16
N GLU A 309 -14.47 -37.42 20.37
CA GLU A 309 -15.10 -36.17 20.84
C GLU A 309 -16.30 -36.48 21.75
N TYR A 310 -17.16 -37.40 21.31
CA TYR A 310 -18.31 -37.84 22.12
C TYR A 310 -17.86 -38.47 23.46
N ALA A 311 -16.82 -39.28 23.45
CA ALA A 311 -16.27 -39.93 24.66
C ALA A 311 -15.67 -38.87 25.59
N GLU A 312 -14.96 -37.85 25.08
CA GLU A 312 -14.38 -36.77 25.87
C GLU A 312 -15.46 -35.92 26.56
N LEU A 313 -16.49 -35.48 25.80
CA LEU A 313 -17.67 -34.78 26.30
C LEU A 313 -18.34 -35.54 27.44
N THR A 314 -18.63 -36.83 27.19
CA THR A 314 -19.35 -37.68 28.15
C THR A 314 -18.51 -37.91 29.40
N THR A 315 -17.23 -38.22 29.25
CA THR A 315 -16.32 -38.47 30.37
C THR A 315 -16.18 -37.21 31.22
N THR A 316 -15.96 -36.02 30.61
CA THR A 316 -15.82 -34.77 31.32
C THR A 316 -17.09 -34.42 32.10
N GLU A 317 -18.28 -34.57 31.49
CA GLU A 317 -19.54 -34.34 32.17
C GLU A 317 -19.74 -35.30 33.37
N HIS A 318 -19.47 -36.62 33.20
CA HIS A 318 -19.62 -37.59 34.27
C HIS A 318 -18.67 -37.35 35.42
N LEU A 319 -17.43 -37.02 35.13
CA LEU A 319 -16.46 -36.68 36.17
C LEU A 319 -16.90 -35.42 36.94
N ALA A 320 -17.33 -34.38 36.30
CA ALA A 320 -17.86 -33.16 36.92
C ALA A 320 -19.09 -33.49 37.79
N ARG A 321 -20.02 -34.36 37.36
CA ARG A 321 -21.17 -34.80 38.14
C ARG A 321 -20.77 -35.66 39.35
N LEU A 322 -19.71 -36.44 39.28
CA LEU A 322 -19.19 -37.15 40.43
C LEU A 322 -18.59 -36.20 41.48
N GLU A 323 -17.88 -35.14 41.02
CA GLU A 323 -17.31 -34.14 41.88
C GLU A 323 -18.38 -33.21 42.53
N GLU A 324 -19.60 -33.11 41.99
CA GLU A 324 -20.74 -32.44 42.66
C GLU A 324 -21.05 -33.04 44.03
N HIS A 325 -20.94 -34.34 44.17
CA HIS A 325 -21.11 -34.97 45.48
C HIS A 325 -20.05 -34.58 46.53
N LEU A 326 -18.90 -34.07 46.05
CA LEU A 326 -17.86 -33.54 46.91
C LEU A 326 -17.99 -32.03 47.15
N GLY A 327 -18.97 -31.37 46.50
CA GLY A 327 -19.19 -29.93 46.56
C GLY A 327 -18.12 -29.14 45.81
N LEU A 328 -17.36 -29.79 44.87
CA LEU A 328 -16.31 -29.13 44.09
C LEU A 328 -16.82 -28.54 42.79
N THR A 329 -17.82 -29.14 42.18
CA THR A 329 -18.39 -28.73 40.91
C THR A 329 -19.93 -28.61 40.96
N ARG A 330 -20.53 -28.03 39.95
CA ARG A 330 -21.97 -28.04 39.67
C ARG A 330 -22.20 -28.05 38.15
N VAL A 331 -22.97 -28.99 37.64
CA VAL A 331 -23.22 -29.15 36.20
C VAL A 331 -24.65 -28.75 35.86
N LEU A 332 -24.78 -27.78 34.96
CA LEU A 332 -26.02 -27.41 34.28
C LEU A 332 -25.89 -27.81 32.84
N ALA A 333 -26.85 -28.55 32.29
CA ALA A 333 -26.84 -28.99 30.91
C ALA A 333 -28.23 -28.90 30.30
N ALA A 334 -28.28 -28.67 28.99
CA ALA A 334 -29.55 -28.81 28.25
C ALA A 334 -30.08 -30.25 28.33
N PRO A 335 -31.40 -30.44 28.32
CA PRO A 335 -32.01 -31.79 28.31
C PRO A 335 -31.53 -32.62 27.11
N ASP A 336 -31.31 -32.02 25.97
CA ASP A 336 -30.81 -32.59 24.72
C ASP A 336 -29.29 -32.59 24.61
N ARG A 337 -28.59 -32.08 25.65
CA ARG A 337 -27.14 -31.97 25.74
C ARG A 337 -26.49 -31.08 24.69
N THR A 338 -27.21 -30.13 24.15
CA THR A 338 -26.66 -29.14 23.17
C THR A 338 -25.69 -28.16 23.78
N TRP A 339 -25.73 -27.91 25.11
CA TRP A 339 -24.75 -27.08 25.82
C TRP A 339 -24.56 -27.58 27.26
N ARG A 340 -23.40 -27.20 27.87
CA ARG A 340 -23.07 -27.49 29.27
C ARG A 340 -22.37 -26.30 29.92
N VAL A 341 -22.80 -25.95 31.15
CA VAL A 341 -22.12 -25.00 32.04
C VAL A 341 -21.67 -25.74 33.29
N MET A 342 -20.38 -25.81 33.51
CA MET A 342 -19.76 -26.56 34.59
C MET A 342 -19.06 -25.60 35.55
N ALA A 343 -19.69 -25.31 36.68
CA ALA A 343 -19.02 -24.56 37.77
C ALA A 343 -17.97 -25.45 38.43
N ASP A 344 -16.79 -24.87 38.69
CA ASP A 344 -15.72 -25.51 39.47
C ASP A 344 -15.10 -24.48 40.39
N ILE A 345 -15.09 -24.76 41.70
CA ILE A 345 -14.55 -23.83 42.72
C ILE A 345 -13.03 -23.68 42.66
N ARG A 346 -12.34 -24.55 41.96
CA ARG A 346 -10.89 -24.51 41.75
C ARG A 346 -10.51 -23.56 40.63
N PRO A 347 -9.63 -22.59 40.84
CA PRO A 347 -9.36 -21.55 39.82
C PRO A 347 -8.42 -22.01 38.68
N ALA A 348 -7.84 -23.21 38.75
CA ALA A 348 -6.90 -23.71 37.75
C ALA A 348 -7.52 -23.70 36.33
N LEU A 349 -6.76 -23.25 35.33
CA LEU A 349 -7.15 -23.28 33.94
C LEU A 349 -7.35 -24.73 33.51
N THR A 350 -8.49 -25.06 32.96
CA THR A 350 -8.87 -26.40 32.52
C THR A 350 -9.42 -26.32 31.09
N ALA A 351 -8.89 -27.14 30.18
CA ALA A 351 -9.43 -27.21 28.83
C ALA A 351 -10.90 -27.67 28.85
N SER A 352 -11.70 -27.16 27.95
CA SER A 352 -13.05 -27.62 27.72
C SER A 352 -13.04 -28.71 26.64
N PRO A 353 -13.96 -29.70 26.68
CA PRO A 353 -14.19 -30.60 25.57
C PRO A 353 -14.91 -29.95 24.37
N LEU A 354 -15.01 -28.61 24.35
CA LEU A 354 -15.64 -27.79 23.32
C LEU A 354 -17.16 -28.06 23.16
N HIS A 355 -17.72 -27.89 21.98
CA HIS A 355 -19.13 -28.20 21.67
C HIS A 355 -20.09 -27.55 22.69
N ARG A 356 -19.98 -26.21 22.85
CA ARG A 356 -20.75 -25.38 23.79
C ARG A 356 -20.66 -25.85 25.25
N THR A 357 -19.51 -26.42 25.62
CA THR A 357 -19.24 -26.83 27.01
C THR A 357 -18.24 -25.86 27.63
N VAL A 358 -18.59 -25.18 28.71
CA VAL A 358 -17.76 -24.13 29.32
C VAL A 358 -17.59 -24.34 30.82
N TRP A 359 -16.37 -24.17 31.29
CA TRP A 359 -16.05 -24.09 32.71
C TRP A 359 -16.30 -22.68 33.24
N VAL A 360 -16.95 -22.54 34.39
CA VAL A 360 -17.10 -21.27 35.10
C VAL A 360 -16.40 -21.39 36.46
N LYS A 361 -15.44 -20.49 36.73
CA LYS A 361 -14.54 -20.60 37.87
C LYS A 361 -14.40 -19.29 38.64
N PRO A 362 -14.23 -19.30 39.96
CA PRO A 362 -13.91 -18.12 40.73
C PRO A 362 -12.41 -17.80 40.58
N LEU A 363 -12.07 -16.55 40.28
CA LEU A 363 -10.68 -16.10 40.22
C LEU A 363 -10.60 -14.64 40.63
N PRO A 364 -10.45 -14.32 41.94
CA PRO A 364 -10.18 -12.96 42.37
C PRO A 364 -8.98 -12.38 41.65
N ARG A 365 -9.09 -11.13 41.21
CA ARG A 365 -8.07 -10.40 40.40
C ARG A 365 -6.66 -10.53 40.95
N LYS A 366 -6.47 -10.45 42.29
CA LYS A 366 -5.19 -10.62 42.96
C LYS A 366 -4.50 -11.97 42.69
N HIS A 367 -5.24 -12.99 42.31
CA HIS A 367 -4.72 -14.33 42.03
C HIS A 367 -4.53 -14.62 40.52
N LEU A 368 -4.96 -13.72 39.62
CA LEU A 368 -4.92 -13.91 38.17
C LEU A 368 -3.52 -14.33 37.68
N MET A 369 -2.49 -13.58 38.08
CA MET A 369 -1.11 -13.87 37.67
C MET A 369 -0.64 -15.25 38.16
N ALA A 370 -0.90 -15.59 39.42
CA ALA A 370 -0.46 -16.86 39.99
C ALA A 370 -1.16 -18.06 39.31
N THR A 371 -2.41 -17.87 38.87
CA THR A 371 -3.21 -18.93 38.26
C THR A 371 -2.90 -19.10 36.77
N LEU A 372 -2.79 -18.03 36.03
CA LEU A 372 -2.71 -18.09 34.56
C LEU A 372 -1.25 -18.14 34.04
N ARG A 373 -0.30 -17.46 34.70
CA ARG A 373 1.10 -17.41 34.23
C ARG A 373 1.79 -18.77 34.06
N PRO A 374 1.53 -19.79 34.87
CA PRO A 374 2.06 -21.14 34.61
C PRO A 374 1.63 -21.72 33.26
N MET A 375 0.44 -21.34 32.78
CA MET A 375 -0.18 -21.81 31.54
C MET A 375 0.09 -20.91 30.33
N ARG A 376 0.99 -19.93 30.43
CA ARG A 376 1.26 -18.88 29.41
C ARG A 376 1.48 -19.36 28.00
N ARG A 377 1.97 -20.58 27.78
CA ARG A 377 2.21 -21.16 26.44
C ARG A 377 0.92 -21.54 25.73
N TYR A 378 -0.16 -21.75 26.51
CA TYR A 378 -1.45 -22.17 26.00
C TYR A 378 -2.45 -21.01 25.90
N LEU A 379 -2.20 -19.87 26.55
CA LEU A 379 -3.10 -18.73 26.54
C LEU A 379 -3.10 -18.03 25.18
N GLN A 380 -4.30 -17.70 24.68
CA GLN A 380 -4.47 -16.92 23.47
C GLN A 380 -5.31 -15.66 23.73
N THR A 381 -6.65 -15.79 23.69
CA THR A 381 -7.57 -14.65 23.79
C THR A 381 -8.17 -14.55 25.18
N ALA A 382 -8.16 -13.36 25.76
CA ALA A 382 -8.91 -13.00 26.96
C ALA A 382 -10.09 -12.09 26.58
N GLY A 383 -11.32 -12.61 26.71
CA GLY A 383 -12.54 -11.82 26.59
C GLY A 383 -12.82 -11.09 27.91
N LEU A 384 -12.84 -9.76 27.94
CA LEU A 384 -12.99 -9.01 29.17
C LEU A 384 -14.30 -8.25 29.24
N ALA A 385 -14.94 -8.26 30.43
CA ALA A 385 -16.10 -7.43 30.72
C ALA A 385 -15.97 -6.79 32.10
N GLY A 386 -16.22 -5.50 32.19
CA GLY A 386 -16.11 -4.70 33.41
C GLY A 386 -16.17 -3.21 33.15
N SER A 387 -15.91 -2.41 34.19
CA SER A 387 -15.78 -0.97 34.02
C SER A 387 -14.58 -0.60 33.14
N ARG A 388 -14.54 0.63 32.63
CA ARG A 388 -13.42 1.12 31.82
C ARG A 388 -12.06 0.98 32.53
N THR A 389 -12.04 1.23 33.83
CA THR A 389 -10.82 1.09 34.65
C THR A 389 -10.42 -0.37 34.81
N ASP A 390 -11.39 -1.25 35.07
CA ASP A 390 -11.15 -2.69 35.17
C ASP A 390 -10.59 -3.28 33.90
N ILE A 391 -11.17 -2.93 32.74
CA ILE A 391 -10.68 -3.40 31.43
C ILE A 391 -9.21 -3.00 31.21
N ALA A 392 -8.81 -1.76 31.55
CA ALA A 392 -7.43 -1.31 31.41
C ALA A 392 -6.46 -2.12 32.30
N GLU A 393 -6.83 -2.33 33.59
CA GLU A 393 -6.02 -3.11 34.54
C GLU A 393 -5.95 -4.58 34.15
N LEU A 394 -7.11 -5.19 33.85
CA LEU A 394 -7.20 -6.60 33.48
C LEU A 394 -6.50 -6.91 32.17
N SER A 395 -6.54 -5.99 31.20
CA SER A 395 -5.76 -6.14 29.96
C SER A 395 -4.28 -6.26 30.24
N THR A 396 -3.74 -5.38 31.11
CA THR A 396 -2.33 -5.43 31.50
C THR A 396 -1.99 -6.73 32.21
N LEU A 397 -2.85 -7.19 33.12
CA LEU A 397 -2.64 -8.43 33.87
C LEU A 397 -2.76 -9.68 32.96
N ALA A 398 -3.75 -9.73 32.08
CA ALA A 398 -3.95 -10.85 31.16
C ALA A 398 -2.77 -11.00 30.19
N LEU A 399 -2.31 -9.88 29.60
CA LEU A 399 -1.14 -9.87 28.71
C LEU A 399 0.13 -10.27 29.47
N ALA A 400 0.35 -9.77 30.69
CA ALA A 400 1.47 -10.16 31.52
C ALA A 400 1.40 -11.64 31.93
N ALA A 401 0.20 -12.20 32.11
CA ALA A 401 0.00 -13.62 32.37
C ALA A 401 0.31 -14.50 31.17
N GLY A 402 0.29 -13.95 29.94
CA GLY A 402 0.64 -14.65 28.72
C GLY A 402 -0.45 -14.72 27.67
N ALA A 403 -1.61 -14.08 27.89
CA ALA A 403 -2.58 -13.90 26.82
C ALA A 403 -1.94 -13.07 25.69
N THR A 404 -2.20 -13.43 24.46
CA THR A 404 -1.65 -12.72 23.28
C THR A 404 -2.62 -11.71 22.71
N ARG A 405 -3.90 -11.81 23.11
CA ARG A 405 -4.98 -10.95 22.64
C ARG A 405 -5.97 -10.66 23.74
N VAL A 406 -6.51 -9.44 23.74
CA VAL A 406 -7.61 -9.03 24.62
C VAL A 406 -8.73 -8.46 23.77
N THR A 407 -9.98 -8.86 24.03
CA THR A 407 -11.16 -8.43 23.28
C THR A 407 -12.34 -8.14 24.23
N PRO A 408 -13.33 -7.36 23.81
CA PRO A 408 -14.64 -7.39 24.47
C PRO A 408 -15.31 -8.74 24.22
N LEU A 409 -16.26 -9.12 25.08
CA LEU A 409 -17.15 -10.27 24.84
C LEU A 409 -18.05 -10.01 23.62
N GLY A 410 -18.37 -11.05 22.88
CA GLY A 410 -19.10 -10.99 21.59
C GLY A 410 -18.18 -10.71 20.40
N ALA A 411 -16.86 -10.54 20.64
CA ALA A 411 -15.89 -10.31 19.59
C ALA A 411 -14.63 -11.19 19.75
N MET A 412 -14.71 -12.25 20.53
CA MET A 412 -13.54 -13.10 20.79
C MET A 412 -13.03 -13.82 19.55
N THR A 413 -13.91 -14.14 18.60
CA THR A 413 -13.57 -14.78 17.32
C THR A 413 -13.37 -13.78 16.18
N ALA A 414 -13.69 -12.49 16.36
CA ALA A 414 -13.53 -11.47 15.35
C ALA A 414 -12.05 -11.11 15.16
N GLY A 415 -11.52 -11.23 13.93
CA GLY A 415 -10.15 -10.87 13.57
C GLY A 415 -10.05 -9.55 12.80
N TYR A 416 -8.82 -9.10 12.56
CA TYR A 416 -8.52 -7.95 11.69
C TYR A 416 -7.29 -8.23 10.79
N SER A 417 -7.23 -7.59 9.64
CA SER A 417 -6.16 -7.80 8.66
C SER A 417 -4.77 -7.54 9.24
N GLY A 418 -3.89 -8.54 9.17
CA GLY A 418 -2.54 -8.49 9.71
C GLY A 418 -2.47 -8.64 11.23
N GLU A 419 -3.50 -9.23 11.84
CA GLU A 419 -3.47 -9.60 13.25
C GLU A 419 -2.32 -10.58 13.54
N PRO A 420 -1.57 -10.39 14.65
CA PRO A 420 -0.59 -11.38 15.05
C PRO A 420 -1.28 -12.66 15.53
N HIS A 421 -0.98 -13.78 14.87
CA HIS A 421 -1.47 -15.09 15.31
C HIS A 421 -0.61 -15.59 16.47
N ASP A 422 -1.23 -15.99 17.56
CA ASP A 422 -0.53 -16.44 18.79
C ASP A 422 0.58 -15.49 19.28
N GLY A 423 0.44 -14.19 19.05
CA GLY A 423 1.39 -13.16 19.44
C GLY A 423 2.59 -12.99 18.52
N VAL A 424 2.59 -13.60 17.34
CA VAL A 424 3.64 -13.47 16.33
C VAL A 424 3.05 -13.18 14.93
N TYR A 425 3.82 -12.49 14.12
CA TYR A 425 3.46 -12.22 12.75
C TYR A 425 3.90 -13.36 11.83
N ALA A 426 2.97 -13.94 11.06
CA ALA A 426 3.23 -15.09 10.20
C ALA A 426 4.26 -14.76 9.09
N LEU A 427 4.14 -13.61 8.42
CA LEU A 427 5.06 -13.22 7.36
C LEU A 427 6.50 -13.06 7.87
N GLN A 428 6.70 -12.58 9.11
CA GLN A 428 8.03 -12.51 9.72
C GLN A 428 8.60 -13.90 10.02
N ARG A 429 7.75 -14.88 10.28
CA ARG A 429 8.18 -16.27 10.49
C ARG A 429 8.59 -16.94 9.19
N TYR A 430 8.00 -16.53 8.07
CA TYR A 430 8.26 -17.06 6.72
C TYR A 430 9.28 -16.23 5.94
N SER A 431 9.90 -15.24 6.56
CA SER A 431 10.93 -14.40 5.94
C SER A 431 12.13 -14.17 6.86
N ARG A 432 13.18 -13.58 6.31
CA ARG A 432 14.39 -13.19 7.04
C ARG A 432 14.81 -11.78 6.66
N ARG A 433 15.28 -11.00 7.62
CA ARG A 433 15.85 -9.68 7.35
C ARG A 433 17.23 -9.82 6.73
N VAL A 434 17.48 -9.11 5.63
CA VAL A 434 18.77 -9.06 4.94
C VAL A 434 19.23 -7.63 4.79
N ALA A 435 20.55 -7.41 4.76
CA ALA A 435 21.15 -6.10 4.59
C ALA A 435 22.30 -6.17 3.58
N VAL A 436 22.44 -5.09 2.79
CA VAL A 436 23.54 -4.88 1.83
C VAL A 436 24.11 -3.50 2.09
N GLN A 437 25.40 -3.42 2.43
CA GLN A 437 26.11 -2.16 2.60
C GLN A 437 27.01 -1.92 1.37
N LEU A 438 26.87 -0.75 0.75
CA LEU A 438 27.59 -0.38 -0.46
C LEU A 438 28.38 0.94 -0.26
N ASP A 439 29.25 1.22 -1.21
CA ASP A 439 30.10 2.41 -1.21
C ASP A 439 29.38 3.66 -1.79
N GLU A 440 30.08 4.80 -1.81
CA GLU A 440 29.55 6.10 -2.23
C GLU A 440 29.05 6.14 -3.67
N ARG A 441 29.43 5.21 -4.55
CA ARG A 441 28.91 5.13 -5.93
C ARG A 441 27.41 4.89 -5.95
N PHE A 442 26.83 4.40 -4.86
CA PHE A 442 25.42 4.15 -4.68
C PHE A 442 24.71 5.24 -3.88
N ALA A 443 25.38 6.35 -3.55
CA ALA A 443 24.81 7.42 -2.71
C ALA A 443 23.51 8.00 -3.27
N THR A 444 23.32 8.03 -4.59
CA THR A 444 22.11 8.50 -5.26
C THR A 444 21.10 7.40 -5.60
N THR A 445 21.32 6.16 -5.14
CA THR A 445 20.44 5.01 -5.37
C THR A 445 19.64 4.72 -4.12
N ALA A 446 18.34 4.85 -4.18
CA ALA A 446 17.47 4.58 -3.02
C ALA A 446 17.01 3.12 -2.93
N CYS A 447 16.96 2.40 -4.06
CA CYS A 447 16.54 1.02 -4.15
C CYS A 447 17.44 0.29 -5.17
N LEU A 448 18.02 -0.85 -4.78
CA LEU A 448 18.91 -1.59 -5.68
C LEU A 448 18.16 -2.27 -6.82
N ASP A 449 16.91 -2.65 -6.62
CA ASP A 449 16.10 -3.28 -7.67
C ASP A 449 15.91 -2.35 -8.88
N ASP A 450 15.91 -1.03 -8.67
CA ASP A 450 15.82 -0.05 -9.76
C ASP A 450 17.02 -0.12 -10.73
N LEU A 451 18.14 -0.70 -10.29
CA LEU A 451 19.31 -0.95 -11.09
C LEU A 451 19.36 -2.38 -11.68
N ALA A 452 18.58 -3.31 -11.14
CA ALA A 452 18.66 -4.73 -11.49
C ALA A 452 17.65 -5.14 -12.57
N ARG A 453 16.45 -4.58 -12.57
CA ARG A 453 15.32 -5.09 -13.39
C ARG A 453 14.47 -3.98 -14.01
N PRO A 454 14.06 -4.15 -15.28
CA PRO A 454 13.03 -3.30 -15.87
C PRO A 454 11.67 -3.62 -15.22
N ILE A 455 10.84 -2.60 -15.04
CA ILE A 455 9.45 -2.78 -14.63
C ILE A 455 8.62 -2.93 -15.91
N ALA A 456 7.95 -4.08 -16.05
CA ALA A 456 7.02 -4.32 -17.14
C ALA A 456 5.64 -3.73 -16.81
N PHE A 457 4.96 -3.18 -17.82
CA PHE A 457 3.59 -2.67 -17.71
C PHE A 457 2.69 -3.34 -18.73
N ALA A 458 1.50 -3.74 -18.30
CA ALA A 458 0.39 -4.00 -19.19
C ALA A 458 -0.29 -2.66 -19.56
N ARG A 459 -0.75 -2.54 -20.79
CA ARG A 459 -1.57 -1.38 -21.19
C ARG A 459 -2.94 -1.51 -20.52
N PRO A 460 -3.39 -0.50 -19.72
CA PRO A 460 -4.73 -0.53 -19.16
C PRO A 460 -5.81 -0.51 -20.24
N ALA A 461 -6.93 -1.17 -19.99
CA ALA A 461 -8.11 -1.14 -20.83
C ALA A 461 -9.03 0.01 -20.36
N GLY A 462 -9.90 0.51 -21.25
CA GLY A 462 -10.90 1.50 -20.90
C GLY A 462 -10.79 2.82 -21.68
N PRO A 463 -11.75 3.74 -21.48
CA PRO A 463 -11.77 5.03 -22.14
C PRO A 463 -10.73 5.99 -21.59
N LEU A 464 -10.38 7.01 -22.37
CA LEU A 464 -9.56 8.12 -21.89
C LEU A 464 -10.36 9.00 -20.92
N LEU A 465 -9.76 9.31 -19.77
CA LEU A 465 -10.29 10.30 -18.83
C LEU A 465 -9.62 11.65 -19.09
N ASP A 466 -10.41 12.71 -19.16
CA ASP A 466 -9.92 14.08 -19.15
C ASP A 466 -10.23 14.77 -17.81
N LYS A 467 -9.80 16.01 -17.66
CA LYS A 467 -10.00 16.78 -16.43
C LYS A 467 -11.48 17.03 -16.12
N ALA A 468 -12.33 17.15 -17.13
CA ALA A 468 -13.76 17.35 -16.94
C ALA A 468 -14.42 16.07 -16.43
N ALA A 469 -14.06 14.92 -17.00
CA ALA A 469 -14.53 13.61 -16.53
C ALA A 469 -14.14 13.33 -15.08
N VAL A 470 -12.90 13.66 -14.67
CA VAL A 470 -12.47 13.54 -13.28
C VAL A 470 -13.26 14.47 -12.34
N HIS A 471 -13.58 15.69 -12.80
CA HIS A 471 -14.41 16.60 -12.02
C HIS A 471 -15.84 16.07 -11.81
N ASP A 472 -16.42 15.44 -12.84
CA ASP A 472 -17.74 14.82 -12.76
C ASP A 472 -17.73 13.55 -11.91
N LEU A 473 -16.70 12.75 -11.98
CA LEU A 473 -16.47 11.61 -11.08
C LEU A 473 -16.47 12.06 -9.61
N ASN A 474 -15.78 13.15 -9.29
CA ASN A 474 -15.69 13.67 -7.92
C ASN A 474 -17.02 14.20 -7.38
N ARG A 475 -18.01 14.48 -8.22
CA ARG A 475 -19.37 14.89 -7.80
C ARG A 475 -20.27 13.70 -7.50
N GLY A 476 -20.01 12.53 -8.08
CA GLY A 476 -20.88 11.36 -8.04
C GLY A 476 -20.40 10.23 -7.13
N VAL A 477 -19.14 10.27 -6.67
CA VAL A 477 -18.55 9.20 -5.86
C VAL A 477 -18.85 9.44 -4.38
N ASP A 478 -19.18 8.38 -3.67
CA ASP A 478 -19.11 8.36 -2.22
C ASP A 478 -17.65 8.62 -1.79
N GLN A 479 -17.42 9.78 -1.18
CA GLN A 479 -16.09 10.25 -0.77
C GLN A 479 -15.73 9.76 0.64
N SER A 480 -16.43 8.73 1.13
CA SER A 480 -16.27 8.21 2.50
C SER A 480 -14.83 7.76 2.83
N ASP A 481 -14.08 7.33 1.83
CA ASP A 481 -12.70 6.86 2.01
C ASP A 481 -11.65 7.99 1.86
N ALA A 482 -12.03 9.19 1.43
CA ALA A 482 -11.09 10.28 1.24
C ALA A 482 -10.77 10.97 2.58
N GLU A 483 -9.48 11.05 2.89
CA GLU A 483 -8.97 11.60 4.16
C GLU A 483 -8.22 12.91 3.95
N LEU A 484 -7.67 13.15 2.74
CA LEU A 484 -6.87 14.31 2.39
C LEU A 484 -7.31 14.86 1.03
N TYR A 485 -7.55 16.18 1.00
CA TYR A 485 -8.08 16.88 -0.16
C TYR A 485 -7.10 17.96 -0.62
N PHE A 486 -6.70 17.89 -1.89
CA PHE A 486 -5.97 18.97 -2.53
C PHE A 486 -6.82 19.62 -3.62
N ARG A 487 -6.51 20.89 -3.90
CA ARG A 487 -7.20 21.67 -4.92
C ARG A 487 -6.23 21.97 -6.07
N THR A 488 -6.65 21.70 -7.29
CA THR A 488 -5.84 22.01 -8.47
C THR A 488 -5.75 23.52 -8.69
N GLY A 489 -4.61 24.02 -9.11
CA GLY A 489 -4.48 25.39 -9.58
C GLY A 489 -5.23 25.56 -10.90
N GLY A 490 -6.43 26.12 -10.86
CA GLY A 490 -7.29 26.28 -12.02
C GLY A 490 -6.74 27.25 -13.08
N SER A 491 -5.81 26.81 -13.91
CA SER A 491 -5.31 27.62 -15.04
C SER A 491 -6.29 27.72 -16.22
N THR A 492 -7.32 26.85 -16.26
CA THR A 492 -8.23 26.73 -17.43
C THR A 492 -9.71 26.59 -17.03
N GLY A 493 -10.08 26.71 -15.75
CA GLY A 493 -11.46 26.54 -15.31
C GLY A 493 -11.60 26.50 -13.79
N ALA A 494 -12.77 26.08 -13.27
CA ALA A 494 -12.98 25.88 -11.85
C ALA A 494 -11.94 24.89 -11.28
N PRO A 495 -11.37 25.18 -10.10
CA PRO A 495 -10.43 24.27 -9.46
C PRO A 495 -11.12 22.93 -9.14
N ALA A 496 -10.51 21.83 -9.55
CA ALA A 496 -10.97 20.50 -9.21
C ALA A 496 -10.35 20.02 -7.87
N LEU A 497 -11.09 19.20 -7.13
CA LEU A 497 -10.57 18.49 -5.96
C LEU A 497 -9.84 17.24 -6.41
N SER A 498 -8.79 16.92 -5.70
CA SER A 498 -8.05 15.67 -5.82
C SER A 498 -8.07 14.95 -4.48
N LEU A 499 -8.49 13.69 -4.48
CA LEU A 499 -8.83 12.93 -3.28
C LEU A 499 -7.74 11.90 -2.99
N PHE A 500 -7.32 11.82 -1.72
CA PHE A 500 -6.30 10.89 -1.26
C PHE A 500 -6.71 10.26 0.05
N THR A 501 -6.28 9.03 0.28
CA THR A 501 -6.09 8.54 1.64
C THR A 501 -4.72 8.98 2.17
N TYR A 502 -4.52 8.99 3.49
CA TYR A 502 -3.17 9.21 4.03
C TYR A 502 -2.18 8.14 3.57
N GLU A 503 -2.66 6.94 3.28
CA GLU A 503 -1.89 5.84 2.71
C GLU A 503 -1.40 6.15 1.29
N ASP A 504 -2.27 6.70 0.45
CA ASP A 504 -1.89 7.15 -0.90
C ASP A 504 -0.81 8.22 -0.83
N TYR A 505 -1.04 9.21 0.04
CA TYR A 505 -0.11 10.30 0.24
C TYR A 505 1.25 9.81 0.75
N ASP A 506 1.27 8.95 1.76
CA ASP A 506 2.48 8.33 2.30
C ASP A 506 3.28 7.60 1.21
N THR A 507 2.60 6.79 0.42
CA THR A 507 3.20 6.02 -0.69
C THR A 507 3.84 6.95 -1.73
N GLN A 508 3.15 8.04 -2.09
CA GLN A 508 3.65 9.03 -3.03
C GLN A 508 4.87 9.79 -2.47
N MET A 509 4.84 10.18 -1.21
CA MET A 509 5.96 10.90 -0.57
C MET A 509 7.20 10.01 -0.46
N ARG A 510 7.03 8.71 -0.18
CA ARG A 510 8.14 7.74 -0.21
C ARG A 510 8.76 7.61 -1.60
N ALA A 511 7.94 7.53 -2.64
CA ALA A 511 8.43 7.48 -4.01
C ALA A 511 9.17 8.77 -4.40
N ALA A 512 8.60 9.94 -4.07
CA ALA A 512 9.22 11.23 -4.34
C ALA A 512 10.54 11.42 -3.58
N SER A 513 10.66 10.93 -2.35
CA SER A 513 11.92 10.93 -1.60
C SER A 513 13.03 10.16 -2.33
N ARG A 514 12.71 8.99 -2.91
CA ARG A 514 13.66 8.23 -3.74
C ARG A 514 14.09 9.01 -4.99
N GLY A 515 13.13 9.68 -5.64
CA GLY A 515 13.43 10.53 -6.80
C GLY A 515 14.33 11.72 -6.44
N LEU A 516 14.13 12.33 -5.28
CA LEU A 516 14.95 13.43 -4.80
C LEU A 516 16.39 12.97 -4.51
N LEU A 517 16.56 11.81 -3.91
CA LEU A 517 17.88 11.22 -3.72
C LEU A 517 18.57 10.96 -5.07
N ALA A 518 17.85 10.43 -6.05
CA ALA A 518 18.38 10.20 -7.41
C ALA A 518 18.77 11.52 -8.11
N ALA A 519 18.14 12.63 -7.76
CA ALA A 519 18.49 13.96 -8.25
C ALA A 519 19.75 14.56 -7.61
N GLY A 520 20.36 13.89 -6.64
CA GLY A 520 21.60 14.31 -6.00
C GLY A 520 21.40 15.12 -4.71
N TYR A 521 20.20 15.03 -4.09
CA TYR A 521 19.99 15.56 -2.75
C TYR A 521 20.74 14.71 -1.72
N ASP A 522 21.45 15.37 -0.83
CA ASP A 522 22.17 14.74 0.29
C ASP A 522 21.51 15.11 1.62
N PRO A 523 20.71 14.21 2.22
CA PRO A 523 20.00 14.50 3.46
C PRO A 523 20.93 14.69 4.68
N ALA A 524 22.19 14.28 4.58
CA ALA A 524 23.15 14.44 5.66
C ALA A 524 23.79 15.84 5.69
N SER A 525 23.93 16.48 4.54
CA SER A 525 24.63 17.75 4.43
C SER A 525 23.79 18.93 3.96
N ASP A 526 22.75 18.70 3.13
CA ASP A 526 21.98 19.78 2.52
C ASP A 526 21.10 20.51 3.55
N ARG A 527 21.17 21.84 3.50
CA ARG A 527 20.37 22.75 4.33
C ARG A 527 19.34 23.44 3.45
N THR A 528 18.12 22.97 3.53
CA THR A 528 17.10 23.26 2.52
C THR A 528 16.11 24.34 2.97
N ALA A 529 15.89 25.36 2.14
CA ALA A 529 14.74 26.24 2.26
C ALA A 529 13.57 25.73 1.39
N ASN A 530 12.44 25.44 2.01
CA ASN A 530 11.21 25.13 1.30
C ASN A 530 10.45 26.42 1.01
N LEU A 531 10.52 26.84 -0.26
CA LEU A 531 9.95 28.08 -0.80
C LEU A 531 8.78 27.82 -1.76
N PHE A 532 8.07 26.71 -1.60
CA PHE A 532 6.83 26.49 -2.32
C PHE A 532 5.68 27.32 -1.70
N TYR A 533 4.66 27.60 -2.48
CA TYR A 533 3.46 28.30 -1.99
C TYR A 533 2.68 27.41 -1.02
N CYS A 534 2.15 28.04 0.04
CA CYS A 534 1.37 27.41 1.08
C CYS A 534 -0.06 27.96 1.11
N GLY A 535 -1.03 27.15 1.46
CA GLY A 535 -2.43 27.55 1.65
C GLY A 535 -3.35 27.25 0.46
N GLY A 536 -4.64 27.61 0.59
CA GLY A 536 -5.65 27.40 -0.45
C GLY A 536 -5.88 25.95 -0.87
N MET A 537 -5.57 24.97 -0.01
CA MET A 537 -5.57 23.54 -0.30
C MET A 537 -4.56 23.14 -1.40
N TYR A 538 -3.57 23.98 -1.70
CA TYR A 538 -2.50 23.64 -2.62
C TYR A 538 -1.46 22.74 -1.94
N GLY A 539 -1.22 21.55 -2.51
CA GLY A 539 -0.39 20.53 -1.87
C GLY A 539 1.12 20.76 -1.94
N GLY A 540 1.62 21.74 -2.71
CA GLY A 540 3.04 21.87 -3.01
C GLY A 540 3.92 21.96 -1.76
N PHE A 541 3.69 22.97 -0.90
CA PHE A 541 4.50 23.18 0.30
C PHE A 541 4.49 21.97 1.24
N ILE A 542 3.30 21.42 1.50
CA ILE A 542 3.11 20.26 2.41
C ILE A 542 3.79 19.01 1.86
N SER A 543 3.65 18.75 0.55
CA SER A 543 4.28 17.60 -0.07
C SER A 543 5.81 17.65 0.01
N PHE A 544 6.42 18.81 -0.28
CA PHE A 544 7.86 18.94 -0.18
C PHE A 544 8.36 18.94 1.27
N PHE A 545 7.56 19.46 2.20
CA PHE A 545 7.85 19.31 3.62
C PHE A 545 7.90 17.82 4.02
N SER A 546 6.88 17.04 3.63
CA SER A 546 6.81 15.61 3.96
C SER A 546 7.91 14.78 3.28
N ILE A 547 8.33 15.14 2.06
CA ILE A 547 9.46 14.49 1.37
C ILE A 547 10.76 14.70 2.16
N LEU A 548 11.05 15.94 2.58
CA LEU A 548 12.25 16.27 3.35
C LEU A 548 12.23 15.65 4.75
N GLU A 549 11.08 15.64 5.42
CA GLU A 549 10.89 14.99 6.72
C GLU A 549 11.26 13.50 6.65
N ARG A 550 10.77 12.80 5.62
CA ARG A 550 11.08 11.37 5.42
C ARG A 550 12.55 11.08 5.15
N MET A 551 13.25 12.02 4.55
CA MET A 551 14.68 11.91 4.29
C MET A 551 15.53 12.28 5.53
N GLY A 552 14.91 12.79 6.58
CA GLY A 552 15.62 13.30 7.76
C GLY A 552 16.53 14.48 7.45
N GLY A 553 16.27 15.21 6.36
CA GLY A 553 17.04 16.36 5.92
C GLY A 553 16.78 17.59 6.79
N VAL A 554 17.77 18.50 6.84
CA VAL A 554 17.59 19.80 7.48
C VAL A 554 16.75 20.71 6.59
N GLN A 555 15.60 21.17 7.10
CA GLN A 555 14.72 22.05 6.32
C GLN A 555 14.31 23.31 7.10
N MET A 556 14.22 24.41 6.38
CA MET A 556 13.63 25.68 6.81
C MET A 556 12.32 25.87 6.03
N PRO A 557 11.15 25.70 6.67
CA PRO A 557 9.84 25.79 6.01
C PRO A 557 9.41 27.26 5.91
N ILE A 558 10.06 28.05 5.03
CA ILE A 558 9.88 29.49 4.90
C ILE A 558 8.58 29.82 4.15
N ALA A 559 8.23 29.03 3.13
CA ALA A 559 7.20 29.28 2.12
C ALA A 559 7.49 30.48 1.18
N ALA A 560 6.89 30.45 -0.01
CA ALA A 560 6.95 31.58 -0.93
C ALA A 560 6.10 32.75 -0.41
N GLY A 561 6.70 33.93 -0.37
CA GLY A 561 6.04 35.15 0.07
C GLY A 561 6.47 36.35 -0.78
N PRO A 562 5.77 37.50 -0.66
CA PRO A 562 6.08 38.71 -1.45
C PRO A 562 7.34 39.44 -1.00
N ASP A 563 7.80 39.22 0.24
CA ASP A 563 8.98 39.85 0.80
C ASP A 563 10.24 39.02 0.47
N HIS A 564 10.82 39.28 -0.70
CA HIS A 564 12.04 38.64 -1.15
C HIS A 564 13.24 38.99 -0.27
N ARG A 565 13.27 40.21 0.26
CA ARG A 565 14.36 40.67 1.12
C ARG A 565 14.44 39.86 2.41
N ALA A 566 13.33 39.74 3.14
CA ALA A 566 13.28 38.95 4.35
C ALA A 566 13.59 37.46 4.08
N THR A 567 13.13 36.91 2.95
CA THR A 567 13.47 35.55 2.54
C THR A 567 14.96 35.38 2.30
N ALA A 568 15.60 36.30 1.59
CA ALA A 568 17.03 36.24 1.32
C ALA A 568 17.89 36.39 2.59
N GLU A 569 17.48 37.25 3.53
CA GLU A 569 18.12 37.39 4.83
C GLU A 569 18.07 36.10 5.65
N MET A 570 16.92 35.42 5.69
CA MET A 570 16.80 34.06 6.31
C MET A 570 17.70 33.03 5.63
N ILE A 571 17.79 33.02 4.29
CA ILE A 571 18.69 32.14 3.55
C ILE A 571 20.13 32.30 4.02
N VAL A 572 20.58 33.54 4.15
CA VAL A 572 21.96 33.87 4.58
C VAL A 572 22.16 33.54 6.06
N GLU A 573 21.23 33.96 6.92
CA GLU A 573 21.28 33.76 8.38
C GLU A 573 21.36 32.24 8.74
N TYR A 574 20.51 31.44 8.13
CA TYR A 574 20.46 30.02 8.42
C TYR A 574 21.38 29.16 7.55
N LYS A 575 22.27 29.81 6.77
CA LYS A 575 23.26 29.13 5.91
C LYS A 575 22.62 28.08 5.00
N VAL A 576 21.56 28.49 4.32
CA VAL A 576 20.86 27.63 3.35
C VAL A 576 21.73 27.45 2.11
N ASP A 577 21.93 26.18 1.69
CA ASP A 577 22.68 25.85 0.47
C ASP A 577 21.80 25.23 -0.63
N THR A 578 20.57 24.87 -0.29
CA THR A 578 19.65 24.19 -1.18
C THR A 578 18.29 24.88 -1.18
N LEU A 579 17.80 25.25 -2.36
CA LEU A 579 16.50 25.90 -2.51
C LEU A 579 15.49 24.96 -3.16
N PHE A 580 14.31 24.88 -2.55
CA PHE A 580 13.13 24.21 -3.10
C PHE A 580 12.07 25.23 -3.43
N GLY A 581 11.57 25.27 -4.66
CA GLY A 581 10.52 26.22 -5.01
C GLY A 581 10.08 26.12 -6.47
N MET A 582 9.15 26.99 -6.82
CA MET A 582 8.72 27.12 -8.22
C MET A 582 9.76 27.96 -8.98
N PRO A 583 10.11 27.58 -10.22
CA PRO A 583 11.04 28.34 -11.06
C PRO A 583 10.81 29.84 -11.09
N SER A 584 9.58 30.27 -11.29
CA SER A 584 9.22 31.69 -11.33
C SER A 584 9.51 32.41 -10.02
N TYR A 585 9.20 31.81 -8.87
CA TYR A 585 9.49 32.42 -7.57
C TYR A 585 11.00 32.48 -7.28
N LEU A 586 11.69 31.35 -7.52
CA LEU A 586 13.13 31.27 -7.30
C LEU A 586 13.90 32.25 -8.21
N TRP A 587 13.46 32.40 -9.45
CA TRP A 587 14.01 33.34 -10.40
C TRP A 587 13.89 34.77 -9.90
N GLN A 588 12.68 35.16 -9.45
CA GLN A 588 12.45 36.51 -8.92
C GLN A 588 13.27 36.80 -7.65
N LEU A 589 13.27 35.87 -6.70
CA LEU A 589 14.03 35.97 -5.45
C LEU A 589 15.52 36.18 -5.73
N LEU A 590 16.12 35.31 -6.56
CA LEU A 590 17.55 35.37 -6.87
C LEU A 590 17.97 36.64 -7.60
N HIS A 591 17.07 37.21 -8.42
CA HIS A 591 17.37 38.42 -9.15
C HIS A 591 17.07 39.69 -8.34
N ALA A 592 15.96 39.72 -7.58
CA ALA A 592 15.63 40.86 -6.72
C ALA A 592 16.68 41.08 -5.64
N GLU A 593 17.26 40.02 -5.10
CA GLU A 593 18.24 40.07 -4.01
C GLU A 593 19.63 39.60 -4.47
N ALA A 594 19.95 39.84 -5.75
CA ALA A 594 21.14 39.29 -6.39
C ALA A 594 22.45 39.69 -5.67
N ASP A 595 22.56 40.91 -5.20
CA ASP A 595 23.78 41.40 -4.53
C ASP A 595 24.02 40.67 -3.21
N LEU A 596 22.96 40.47 -2.41
CA LEU A 596 23.04 39.79 -1.15
C LEU A 596 23.36 38.29 -1.36
N LEU A 597 22.63 37.64 -2.25
CA LEU A 597 22.76 36.18 -2.46
C LEU A 597 24.07 35.82 -3.19
N ARG A 598 24.58 36.67 -4.09
CA ARG A 598 25.91 36.47 -4.69
C ARG A 598 27.02 36.69 -3.67
N SER A 599 26.90 37.73 -2.82
CA SER A 599 27.87 37.94 -1.74
C SER A 599 27.89 36.79 -0.74
N TYR A 600 26.73 36.17 -0.47
CA TYR A 600 26.62 34.96 0.34
C TYR A 600 27.34 33.77 -0.31
N GLY A 601 27.11 33.52 -1.60
CA GLY A 601 27.77 32.46 -2.37
C GLY A 601 27.59 31.04 -1.85
N GLY A 602 26.65 30.82 -0.90
CA GLY A 602 26.45 29.51 -0.26
C GLY A 602 25.42 28.61 -0.96
N ILE A 603 24.60 29.16 -1.88
CA ILE A 603 23.56 28.37 -2.56
C ILE A 603 24.21 27.50 -3.64
N ARG A 604 24.16 26.19 -3.49
CA ARG A 604 24.77 25.24 -4.42
C ARG A 604 23.73 24.45 -5.22
N LYS A 605 22.53 24.28 -4.68
CA LYS A 605 21.51 23.38 -5.29
C LYS A 605 20.16 24.09 -5.38
N VAL A 606 19.51 23.91 -6.52
CA VAL A 606 18.13 24.34 -6.76
C VAL A 606 17.31 23.13 -7.24
N TYR A 607 16.30 22.80 -6.49
CA TYR A 607 15.32 21.79 -6.85
C TYR A 607 13.95 22.44 -7.05
N TYR A 608 13.33 22.15 -8.18
CA TYR A 608 12.10 22.81 -8.56
C TYR A 608 10.98 21.84 -8.94
N GLY A 609 9.75 22.33 -8.90
CA GLY A 609 8.56 21.61 -9.34
C GLY A 609 7.47 22.56 -9.83
N GLY A 610 6.49 22.01 -10.53
CA GLY A 610 5.30 22.74 -11.00
C GLY A 610 5.51 23.59 -12.26
N GLU A 611 6.69 24.01 -12.57
CA GLU A 611 7.14 24.76 -13.75
C GLU A 611 8.50 24.25 -14.21
N HIS A 612 9.06 24.82 -15.29
CA HIS A 612 10.38 24.45 -15.81
C HIS A 612 11.28 25.66 -15.91
N PHE A 613 12.54 25.52 -15.54
CA PHE A 613 13.58 26.43 -15.95
C PHE A 613 13.95 26.21 -17.41
N THR A 614 14.08 27.32 -18.16
CA THR A 614 14.65 27.27 -19.51
C THR A 614 16.14 26.99 -19.46
N ASP A 615 16.73 26.52 -20.55
CA ASP A 615 18.18 26.26 -20.60
C ASP A 615 19.02 27.53 -20.35
N GLN A 616 18.51 28.69 -20.78
CA GLN A 616 19.17 29.97 -20.52
C GLN A 616 19.11 30.32 -19.03
N GLN A 617 17.96 30.15 -18.38
CA GLN A 617 17.82 30.37 -16.95
C GLN A 617 18.74 29.42 -16.16
N ARG A 618 18.83 28.15 -16.53
CA ARG A 618 19.77 27.20 -15.90
C ARG A 618 21.21 27.66 -16.03
N ARG A 619 21.63 28.09 -17.24
CA ARG A 619 22.97 28.65 -17.44
C ARG A 619 23.22 29.87 -16.57
N THR A 620 22.28 30.81 -16.50
CA THR A 620 22.40 32.00 -15.65
C THR A 620 22.51 31.62 -14.17
N LEU A 621 21.72 30.66 -13.68
CA LEU A 621 21.84 30.20 -12.29
C LEU A 621 23.23 29.63 -12.00
N THR A 622 23.78 28.84 -12.90
CA THR A 622 25.15 28.29 -12.75
C THR A 622 26.23 29.34 -12.87
N GLU A 623 26.16 30.20 -13.90
CA GLU A 623 27.25 31.19 -14.20
C GLU A 623 27.23 32.39 -13.25
N THR A 624 26.04 32.84 -12.82
CA THR A 624 25.88 34.07 -12.04
C THR A 624 25.87 33.80 -10.54
N PHE A 625 25.27 32.68 -10.11
CA PHE A 625 25.12 32.36 -8.68
C PHE A 625 25.95 31.15 -8.23
N GLY A 626 26.69 30.48 -9.13
CA GLY A 626 27.53 29.34 -8.81
C GLY A 626 26.72 28.06 -8.45
N ILE A 627 25.45 28.00 -8.86
CA ILE A 627 24.58 26.84 -8.55
C ILE A 627 25.03 25.65 -9.37
N GLU A 628 25.39 24.58 -8.68
CA GLU A 628 25.95 23.34 -9.26
C GLU A 628 24.88 22.40 -9.79
N ILE A 629 23.73 22.31 -9.08
CA ILE A 629 22.63 21.40 -9.40
C ILE A 629 21.34 22.21 -9.59
N VAL A 630 20.70 22.06 -10.75
CA VAL A 630 19.38 22.63 -11.06
C VAL A 630 18.52 21.51 -11.64
N HIS A 631 17.74 20.80 -10.79
CA HIS A 631 16.94 19.67 -11.21
C HIS A 631 15.46 19.79 -10.81
N SER A 632 14.59 19.15 -11.60
CA SER A 632 13.21 18.92 -11.20
C SER A 632 13.17 17.82 -10.12
N ILE A 633 12.61 18.15 -8.96
CA ILE A 633 12.37 17.17 -7.90
C ILE A 633 11.36 16.15 -8.40
N THR A 634 10.26 16.68 -8.94
CA THR A 634 9.18 15.88 -9.49
C THR A 634 8.44 16.64 -10.58
N TYR A 635 8.25 16.01 -11.71
CA TYR A 635 7.17 16.31 -12.61
C TYR A 635 5.91 15.65 -12.05
N GLY A 636 4.87 16.41 -11.87
CA GLY A 636 3.64 15.92 -11.27
C GLY A 636 2.47 16.85 -11.43
N SER A 637 1.31 16.39 -11.01
CA SER A 637 0.08 17.19 -10.94
C SER A 637 -0.60 16.98 -9.61
N THR A 638 -1.48 17.92 -9.24
CA THR A 638 -2.31 17.75 -8.04
C THR A 638 -3.19 16.51 -8.14
N ASP A 639 -3.68 16.18 -9.36
CA ASP A 639 -4.60 15.06 -9.58
C ASP A 639 -3.93 13.69 -9.41
N LEU A 640 -2.69 13.54 -9.88
CA LEU A 640 -1.97 12.27 -9.92
C LEU A 640 -0.85 12.19 -8.86
N GLY A 641 -0.41 13.31 -8.32
CA GLY A 641 0.78 13.37 -7.49
C GLY A 641 2.07 13.35 -8.32
N PRO A 642 3.17 12.76 -7.81
CA PRO A 642 4.46 12.68 -8.49
C PRO A 642 4.41 11.66 -9.64
N LEU A 643 4.79 12.09 -10.85
CA LEU A 643 4.75 11.30 -12.10
C LEU A 643 6.15 10.91 -12.57
N GLY A 644 7.11 11.82 -12.46
CA GLY A 644 8.46 11.59 -12.91
C GLY A 644 9.49 12.41 -12.13
N TYR A 645 10.73 11.96 -12.12
CA TYR A 645 11.86 12.61 -11.44
C TYR A 645 13.06 12.73 -12.37
N GLN A 646 13.91 13.70 -12.12
CA GLN A 646 15.23 13.81 -12.74
C GLN A 646 16.27 13.12 -11.88
N CYS A 647 17.22 12.45 -12.51
CA CYS A 647 18.44 11.97 -11.84
C CYS A 647 19.61 12.92 -12.13
N THR A 648 20.75 12.72 -11.48
CA THR A 648 21.98 13.52 -11.71
C THR A 648 22.49 13.48 -13.15
N ARG A 649 22.00 12.58 -14.00
CA ARG A 649 22.34 12.46 -15.43
C ARG A 649 21.24 12.98 -16.35
N SER A 650 20.11 13.42 -15.81
CA SER A 650 19.02 13.98 -16.61
C SER A 650 19.35 15.39 -17.10
N THR A 651 18.95 15.70 -18.34
CA THR A 651 19.12 17.02 -18.95
C THR A 651 17.77 17.48 -19.53
N GLY A 652 17.54 18.78 -19.62
CA GLY A 652 16.33 19.34 -20.21
C GLY A 652 15.04 18.83 -19.56
N GLY A 653 14.11 18.37 -20.38
CA GLY A 653 12.81 17.83 -19.93
C GLY A 653 12.80 16.33 -19.65
N VAL A 654 13.96 15.66 -19.58
CA VAL A 654 14.05 14.20 -19.42
C VAL A 654 13.76 13.80 -17.99
N HIS A 655 12.80 12.90 -17.79
CA HIS A 655 12.40 12.36 -16.51
C HIS A 655 12.37 10.82 -16.54
N HIS A 656 12.62 10.23 -15.39
CA HIS A 656 12.29 8.83 -15.10
C HIS A 656 10.86 8.74 -14.57
N LEU A 657 10.10 7.74 -14.97
CA LEU A 657 8.76 7.48 -14.46
C LEU A 657 8.84 6.97 -13.01
N TYR A 658 7.93 7.42 -12.14
CA TYR A 658 7.63 6.74 -10.87
C TYR A 658 6.80 5.49 -11.17
N ALA A 659 7.47 4.43 -11.59
CA ALA A 659 6.87 3.23 -12.14
C ALA A 659 6.09 2.39 -11.12
N ASP A 660 6.36 2.54 -9.85
CA ASP A 660 5.59 1.95 -8.75
C ASP A 660 4.29 2.70 -8.46
N LEU A 661 4.16 3.95 -8.88
CA LEU A 661 2.95 4.75 -8.71
C LEU A 661 2.06 4.75 -9.96
N HIS A 662 2.66 4.73 -11.15
CA HIS A 662 1.95 4.96 -12.40
C HIS A 662 2.44 4.07 -13.53
N THR A 663 1.54 3.80 -14.49
CA THR A 663 1.89 3.43 -15.85
C THR A 663 1.80 4.66 -16.75
N LEU A 664 2.60 4.69 -17.82
CA LEU A 664 2.60 5.76 -18.83
C LEU A 664 2.34 5.18 -20.21
N GLU A 665 1.32 5.71 -20.87
CA GLU A 665 1.08 5.56 -22.30
C GLU A 665 1.39 6.88 -23.00
N ILE A 666 1.92 6.82 -24.21
CA ILE A 666 2.04 7.98 -25.11
C ILE A 666 1.24 7.70 -26.35
N ILE A 667 0.22 8.51 -26.59
CA ILE A 667 -0.75 8.34 -27.67
C ILE A 667 -0.72 9.51 -28.65
N GLU A 668 -1.22 9.30 -29.84
CA GLU A 668 -1.36 10.35 -30.86
C GLU A 668 -2.12 11.57 -30.31
N VAL A 669 -1.83 12.76 -30.87
CA VAL A 669 -2.46 14.00 -30.42
C VAL A 669 -3.97 14.00 -30.64
N ASP A 670 -4.44 13.42 -31.75
CA ASP A 670 -5.83 13.48 -32.17
C ASP A 670 -6.56 12.13 -32.09
N ALA A 671 -5.88 11.05 -31.69
CA ALA A 671 -6.47 9.72 -31.64
C ALA A 671 -6.00 8.92 -30.41
N ASP A 672 -6.80 7.93 -30.02
CA ASP A 672 -6.44 6.97 -28.95
C ASP A 672 -5.66 5.79 -29.56
N ARG A 673 -4.50 6.08 -30.11
CA ARG A 673 -3.56 5.09 -30.64
C ARG A 673 -2.17 5.35 -30.10
N PRO A 674 -1.43 4.32 -29.65
CA PRO A 674 -0.04 4.48 -29.23
C PRO A 674 0.82 5.05 -30.36
N VAL A 675 1.73 5.95 -30.00
CA VAL A 675 2.78 6.40 -30.92
C VAL A 675 3.95 5.41 -30.93
N THR A 676 4.76 5.44 -31.98
CA THR A 676 6.03 4.70 -32.03
C THR A 676 7.00 5.28 -30.96
N PRO A 677 7.80 4.45 -30.26
CA PRO A 677 8.78 4.95 -29.30
C PRO A 677 9.69 6.03 -29.91
N GLY A 678 9.75 7.18 -29.27
CA GLY A 678 10.49 8.35 -29.75
C GLY A 678 9.64 9.40 -30.49
N GLU A 679 8.45 9.06 -30.91
CA GLU A 679 7.50 10.02 -31.47
C GLU A 679 6.80 10.82 -30.36
N ILE A 680 6.37 12.03 -30.72
CA ILE A 680 5.71 12.95 -29.80
C ILE A 680 4.21 12.63 -29.74
N GLY A 681 3.68 12.53 -28.52
CA GLY A 681 2.26 12.30 -28.28
C GLY A 681 1.78 12.88 -26.97
N ARG A 682 0.50 12.67 -26.66
CA ARG A 682 -0.12 13.03 -25.38
C ARG A 682 0.30 12.03 -24.31
N LEU A 683 0.68 12.56 -23.14
CA LEU A 683 0.99 11.74 -21.99
C LEU A 683 -0.31 11.31 -21.29
N VAL A 684 -0.46 10.01 -21.08
CA VAL A 684 -1.62 9.39 -20.43
C VAL A 684 -1.10 8.53 -19.28
N PHE A 685 -1.60 8.80 -18.10
CA PHE A 685 -1.17 8.08 -16.88
C PHE A 685 -2.32 7.27 -16.28
N THR A 686 -1.99 6.12 -15.76
CA THR A 686 -2.89 5.30 -14.93
C THR A 686 -2.25 5.10 -13.57
N THR A 687 -3.03 5.34 -12.51
CA THR A 687 -2.59 5.11 -11.13
C THR A 687 -2.56 3.61 -10.82
N ARG A 688 -1.53 3.12 -10.12
CA ARG A 688 -1.38 1.69 -9.84
C ARG A 688 -1.98 1.26 -8.50
N ALA A 689 -1.83 2.06 -7.46
CA ALA A 689 -2.17 1.65 -6.10
C ALA A 689 -2.83 2.79 -5.30
N ARG A 690 -3.65 3.62 -5.94
CA ARG A 690 -4.32 4.75 -5.30
C ARG A 690 -5.76 4.37 -4.93
N ARG A 691 -6.14 4.58 -3.67
CA ARG A 691 -7.47 4.23 -3.14
C ARG A 691 -8.42 5.41 -3.08
N GLY A 692 -7.95 6.58 -2.65
CA GLY A 692 -8.80 7.76 -2.50
C GLY A 692 -9.39 8.26 -3.83
N GLN A 693 -8.67 8.04 -4.94
CA GLN A 693 -9.13 8.34 -6.30
C GLN A 693 -8.32 7.54 -7.32
N HIS A 694 -8.85 6.42 -7.77
CA HIS A 694 -8.24 5.67 -8.86
C HIS A 694 -8.50 6.36 -10.21
N LEU A 695 -7.45 6.58 -11.00
CA LEU A 695 -7.54 7.21 -12.31
C LEU A 695 -6.91 6.30 -13.36
N ASP A 696 -7.75 5.78 -14.24
CA ASP A 696 -7.33 5.00 -15.40
C ASP A 696 -7.23 5.91 -16.63
N ARG A 697 -6.15 5.74 -17.39
CA ARG A 697 -5.90 6.39 -18.69
C ARG A 697 -6.20 7.90 -18.69
N TYR A 698 -5.73 8.61 -17.65
CA TYR A 698 -5.94 10.04 -17.48
C TYR A 698 -5.03 10.86 -18.37
N VAL A 699 -5.62 11.67 -19.24
CA VAL A 699 -4.93 12.60 -20.16
C VAL A 699 -4.59 13.87 -19.38
N ILE A 700 -3.34 14.00 -18.95
CA ILE A 700 -2.89 15.13 -18.13
C ILE A 700 -2.83 16.47 -18.88
N GLY A 701 -2.84 16.43 -20.23
CA GLY A 701 -2.75 17.60 -21.10
C GLY A 701 -1.32 18.03 -21.42
N ASP A 702 -0.34 17.18 -21.16
CA ASP A 702 1.06 17.42 -21.53
C ASP A 702 1.47 16.57 -22.74
N LEU A 703 2.45 17.07 -23.48
CA LEU A 703 3.10 16.39 -24.60
C LEU A 703 4.46 15.86 -24.20
N GLY A 704 4.81 14.71 -24.71
CA GLY A 704 6.12 14.11 -24.49
C GLY A 704 6.43 12.98 -25.45
N ARG A 705 7.57 12.36 -25.28
CA ARG A 705 8.00 11.17 -26.02
C ARG A 705 8.75 10.20 -25.12
N ALA A 706 8.59 8.91 -25.41
CA ALA A 706 9.35 7.87 -24.74
C ALA A 706 10.81 7.89 -25.19
N LEU A 707 11.72 7.70 -24.27
CA LEU A 707 13.16 7.60 -24.56
C LEU A 707 13.59 6.14 -24.42
N PRO A 708 14.05 5.51 -25.51
CA PRO A 708 14.51 4.14 -25.45
C PRO A 708 15.84 4.02 -24.71
N GLY A 709 16.15 2.79 -24.28
CA GLY A 709 17.42 2.45 -23.66
C GLY A 709 17.55 2.85 -22.19
N ARG A 710 18.61 2.36 -21.56
CA ARG A 710 18.90 2.56 -20.14
C ARG A 710 19.52 3.94 -19.90
N CYS A 711 19.19 4.55 -18.79
CA CYS A 711 19.83 5.80 -18.38
C CYS A 711 21.28 5.54 -17.94
N PRO A 712 22.22 6.49 -18.20
CA PRO A 712 23.59 6.40 -17.67
C PRO A 712 23.65 6.37 -16.12
N CYS A 713 22.60 6.77 -15.40
CA CYS A 713 22.53 6.62 -13.95
C CYS A 713 22.38 5.15 -13.50
N GLY A 714 22.10 4.23 -14.43
CA GLY A 714 21.93 2.81 -14.17
C GLY A 714 20.50 2.37 -13.89
N SER A 715 19.55 3.27 -13.65
CA SER A 715 18.13 2.94 -13.40
C SER A 715 17.47 2.33 -14.64
N HIS A 716 16.63 1.32 -14.40
CA HIS A 716 15.74 0.72 -15.38
C HIS A 716 14.37 1.38 -15.46
N ALA A 717 14.08 2.39 -14.62
CA ALA A 717 12.83 3.11 -14.70
C ALA A 717 12.62 3.69 -16.11
N PRO A 718 11.44 3.51 -16.72
CA PRO A 718 11.12 4.06 -18.03
C PRO A 718 11.40 5.56 -18.08
N ARG A 719 11.90 6.04 -19.22
CA ARG A 719 12.22 7.45 -19.39
C ARG A 719 11.33 8.09 -20.43
N PHE A 720 10.98 9.33 -20.18
CA PHE A 720 10.25 10.17 -21.14
C PHE A 720 10.80 11.60 -21.10
N GLU A 721 10.64 12.29 -22.21
CA GLU A 721 10.95 13.72 -22.32
C GLU A 721 9.64 14.50 -22.30
N LEU A 722 9.52 15.43 -21.37
CA LEU A 722 8.40 16.35 -21.28
C LEU A 722 8.65 17.54 -22.22
N LEU A 723 7.73 17.78 -23.14
CA LEU A 723 7.87 18.79 -24.21
C LEU A 723 6.98 20.02 -24.00
N GLY A 724 6.06 20.00 -23.01
CA GLY A 724 5.15 21.08 -22.65
C GLY A 724 3.68 20.71 -22.74
N ARG A 725 2.83 21.70 -22.55
CA ARG A 725 1.39 21.50 -22.54
C ARG A 725 0.78 21.55 -23.93
N LEU A 726 -0.23 20.72 -24.16
CA LEU A 726 -1.05 20.77 -25.37
C LEU A 726 -1.68 22.16 -25.58
N GLY A 727 -2.04 22.88 -24.47
CA GLY A 727 -2.57 24.24 -24.53
C GLY A 727 -1.55 25.34 -24.78
N GLU A 728 -0.24 25.04 -24.85
CA GLU A 728 0.80 25.97 -25.30
C GLU A 728 0.82 26.10 -26.84
N VAL A 729 0.19 25.15 -27.52
CA VAL A 729 -0.11 25.25 -28.95
C VAL A 729 -1.45 25.96 -29.11
N MET A 730 -1.41 27.14 -29.66
CA MET A 730 -2.59 28.00 -29.87
C MET A 730 -2.93 28.07 -31.33
N ARG A 731 -4.21 27.94 -31.67
CA ARG A 731 -4.71 28.24 -32.99
C ARG A 731 -5.01 29.72 -33.07
N VAL A 732 -4.34 30.41 -34.01
CA VAL A 732 -4.51 31.82 -34.27
C VAL A 732 -4.85 31.95 -35.77
N ALA A 733 -6.07 32.33 -36.05
CA ALA A 733 -6.63 32.29 -37.41
C ALA A 733 -6.50 30.87 -38.03
N THR A 734 -5.73 30.72 -39.10
CA THR A 734 -5.48 29.43 -39.78
C THR A 734 -4.18 28.76 -39.34
N TYR A 735 -3.40 29.43 -38.51
CA TYR A 735 -2.08 28.95 -38.08
C TYR A 735 -2.09 28.31 -36.67
N PHE A 736 -1.23 27.29 -36.50
CA PHE A 736 -0.92 26.74 -35.21
C PHE A 736 0.40 27.33 -34.69
N LEU A 737 0.34 28.09 -33.62
CA LEU A 737 1.48 28.74 -33.02
C LEU A 737 1.80 28.05 -31.67
N ASN A 738 3.09 27.97 -31.33
CA ASN A 738 3.54 27.32 -30.09
C ASN A 738 4.28 28.35 -29.22
N HIS A 739 3.83 28.55 -27.98
CA HIS A 739 4.48 29.44 -27.02
C HIS A 739 5.95 29.11 -26.81
N ARG A 740 6.31 27.83 -26.71
CA ARG A 740 7.72 27.42 -26.57
C ARG A 740 8.60 27.86 -27.72
N ARG A 741 8.07 27.90 -28.92
CA ARG A 741 8.85 28.42 -30.04
C ARG A 741 9.15 29.91 -29.90
N PHE A 742 8.24 30.70 -29.33
CA PHE A 742 8.52 32.07 -28.96
C PHE A 742 9.63 32.15 -27.91
N VAL A 743 9.55 31.31 -26.86
CA VAL A 743 10.58 31.23 -25.83
C VAL A 743 11.94 30.86 -26.43
N THR A 744 12.01 29.84 -27.29
CA THR A 744 13.26 29.43 -27.96
C THR A 744 13.85 30.57 -28.81
N ILE A 745 13.02 31.25 -29.60
CA ILE A 745 13.47 32.39 -30.43
C ILE A 745 13.98 33.52 -29.54
N ALA A 746 13.29 33.85 -28.43
CA ALA A 746 13.72 34.85 -27.49
C ALA A 746 15.10 34.49 -26.89
N GLN A 747 15.33 33.26 -26.53
CA GLN A 747 16.60 32.80 -26.01
C GLN A 747 17.74 32.85 -27.03
N GLU A 748 17.51 32.33 -28.23
CA GLU A 748 18.53 32.16 -29.26
C GLU A 748 18.89 33.51 -29.92
N ARG A 749 17.89 34.34 -30.21
CA ARG A 749 18.05 35.57 -30.99
C ARG A 749 18.24 36.83 -30.13
N LEU A 750 17.59 36.83 -28.93
CA LEU A 750 17.60 38.02 -28.07
C LEU A 750 18.41 37.80 -26.78
N ARG A 751 18.93 36.60 -26.55
CA ARG A 751 19.56 36.19 -25.28
C ARG A 751 18.68 36.45 -24.06
N TYR A 752 17.37 36.37 -24.26
CA TYR A 752 16.37 36.68 -23.26
C TYR A 752 16.30 35.54 -22.22
N SER A 753 16.37 35.90 -20.94
CA SER A 753 16.31 34.93 -19.81
C SER A 753 15.15 35.19 -18.85
N GLY A 754 14.39 36.28 -19.07
CA GLY A 754 13.25 36.66 -18.21
C GLY A 754 12.02 35.78 -18.47
N GLU A 755 10.97 36.02 -17.69
CA GLU A 755 9.67 35.37 -17.86
C GLU A 755 8.91 35.97 -19.06
N MET A 756 8.15 35.10 -19.75
CA MET A 756 7.37 35.50 -20.93
C MET A 756 5.98 34.87 -20.90
N GLN A 757 4.99 35.63 -21.33
CA GLN A 757 3.59 35.20 -21.38
C GLN A 757 2.95 35.60 -22.70
N THR A 758 2.23 34.69 -23.35
CA THR A 758 1.43 34.97 -24.53
C THR A 758 0.00 35.28 -24.13
N VAL A 759 -0.53 36.41 -24.58
CA VAL A 759 -1.93 36.80 -24.36
C VAL A 759 -2.65 36.83 -25.70
N LEU A 760 -3.75 36.06 -25.80
CA LEU A 760 -4.60 36.04 -26.96
C LEU A 760 -5.86 36.88 -26.72
N THR A 761 -6.23 37.71 -27.69
CA THR A 761 -7.43 38.55 -27.64
C THR A 761 -8.23 38.45 -28.96
N SER A 762 -9.54 38.69 -28.90
CA SER A 762 -10.37 38.87 -30.08
C SER A 762 -10.51 40.35 -30.37
N GLY A 763 -10.04 40.79 -31.54
CA GLY A 763 -10.32 42.12 -32.06
C GLY A 763 -11.53 42.09 -33.02
N ALA A 764 -12.02 43.27 -33.43
CA ALA A 764 -13.18 43.41 -34.32
C ALA A 764 -12.97 42.77 -35.73
N ALA A 765 -11.73 42.78 -36.21
CA ALA A 765 -11.38 42.26 -37.54
C ALA A 765 -10.25 41.21 -37.55
N ARG A 766 -9.50 41.07 -36.45
CA ARG A 766 -8.32 40.23 -36.37
C ARG A 766 -8.17 39.69 -34.94
N GLU A 767 -7.49 38.56 -34.83
CA GLU A 767 -7.03 38.10 -33.51
C GLU A 767 -5.78 38.86 -33.10
N GLY A 768 -5.66 39.13 -31.78
CA GLY A 768 -4.48 39.74 -31.20
C GLY A 768 -3.62 38.71 -30.47
N LEU A 769 -2.31 38.73 -30.70
CA LEU A 769 -1.33 37.99 -29.94
C LEU A 769 -0.33 38.98 -29.39
N THR A 770 -0.30 39.11 -28.05
CA THR A 770 0.65 39.94 -27.35
C THR A 770 1.64 39.07 -26.60
N LEU A 771 2.92 39.18 -26.85
CA LEU A 771 3.97 38.63 -26.02
C LEU A 771 4.31 39.64 -24.95
N ARG A 772 4.02 39.29 -23.70
CA ARG A 772 4.42 40.05 -22.52
C ARG A 772 5.79 39.52 -22.07
N MET A 773 6.78 40.44 -22.07
CA MET A 773 8.17 40.10 -21.75
C MET A 773 8.62 40.96 -20.57
N GLU A 774 9.38 40.37 -19.68
CA GLU A 774 9.90 41.07 -18.52
C GLU A 774 10.94 42.09 -18.93
N ARG A 775 10.72 43.37 -18.58
CA ARG A 775 11.48 44.53 -19.02
C ARG A 775 12.97 44.42 -18.69
N SER A 776 13.29 43.88 -17.53
CA SER A 776 14.68 43.82 -17.02
C SER A 776 15.61 42.96 -17.90
N TYR A 777 15.07 42.11 -18.73
CA TYR A 777 15.82 41.14 -19.54
C TYR A 777 15.62 41.31 -21.05
N ALA A 778 14.67 42.13 -21.45
CA ALA A 778 14.30 42.25 -22.85
C ALA A 778 15.00 43.43 -23.51
N PRO A 779 15.34 43.33 -24.82
CA PRO A 779 15.65 44.49 -25.64
C PRO A 779 14.38 45.35 -25.81
N ASP A 780 14.52 46.47 -26.56
CA ASP A 780 13.35 47.28 -26.90
C ASP A 780 12.29 46.50 -27.68
N PRO A 781 10.98 46.88 -27.58
CA PRO A 781 9.89 46.12 -28.20
C PRO A 781 10.00 45.96 -29.71
N VAL A 782 10.59 46.90 -30.40
CA VAL A 782 10.73 46.86 -31.85
C VAL A 782 11.74 45.79 -32.28
N THR A 783 12.91 45.82 -31.68
CA THR A 783 13.97 44.82 -31.87
C THR A 783 13.45 43.40 -31.58
N ALA A 784 12.70 43.24 -30.47
CA ALA A 784 12.12 41.97 -30.08
C ALA A 784 11.11 41.51 -31.17
N ARG A 785 10.20 42.36 -31.57
CA ARG A 785 9.19 42.03 -32.59
C ARG A 785 9.83 41.60 -33.90
N ASP A 786 10.83 42.35 -34.37
CA ASP A 786 11.52 42.02 -35.63
C ASP A 786 12.25 40.67 -35.56
N ALA A 787 12.88 40.38 -34.44
CA ALA A 787 13.50 39.07 -34.22
C ALA A 787 12.50 37.89 -34.30
N PHE A 788 11.32 38.03 -33.69
CA PHE A 788 10.27 37.05 -33.78
C PHE A 788 9.72 36.93 -35.23
N LEU A 789 9.43 37.99 -35.88
CA LEU A 789 8.95 37.97 -37.26
C LEU A 789 9.99 37.38 -38.23
N ALA A 790 11.26 37.59 -38.00
CA ALA A 790 12.32 36.98 -38.79
C ALA A 790 12.45 35.48 -38.57
N ALA A 791 12.30 35.01 -37.34
CA ALA A 791 12.59 33.62 -36.94
C ALA A 791 11.34 32.71 -36.88
N TYR A 792 10.11 33.27 -36.90
CA TYR A 792 8.85 32.51 -36.83
C TYR A 792 8.00 32.75 -38.13
N PRO A 793 8.18 31.88 -39.15
CA PRO A 793 7.51 32.06 -40.47
C PRO A 793 6.00 32.15 -40.41
N GLU A 794 5.35 31.33 -39.55
CA GLU A 794 3.90 31.27 -39.41
C GLU A 794 3.35 32.57 -38.79
N VAL A 795 4.03 33.17 -37.81
CA VAL A 795 3.65 34.48 -37.26
C VAL A 795 3.82 35.57 -38.30
N ARG A 796 4.95 35.55 -39.03
CA ARG A 796 5.19 36.50 -40.13
C ARG A 796 4.11 36.41 -41.20
N ALA A 797 3.73 35.19 -41.60
CA ALA A 797 2.68 34.98 -42.60
C ALA A 797 1.33 35.50 -42.10
N ALA A 798 0.91 35.14 -40.90
CA ALA A 798 -0.33 35.59 -40.29
C ALA A 798 -0.44 37.13 -40.18
N VAL A 799 0.67 37.81 -39.87
CA VAL A 799 0.74 39.27 -39.83
C VAL A 799 0.68 39.88 -41.23
N ALA A 800 1.42 39.32 -42.20
CA ALA A 800 1.42 39.78 -43.59
C ALA A 800 0.05 39.64 -44.25
N GLU A 801 -0.66 38.56 -43.96
CA GLU A 801 -2.04 38.27 -44.41
C GLU A 801 -3.10 39.08 -43.66
N LYS A 802 -2.71 39.93 -42.73
CA LYS A 802 -3.58 40.75 -41.88
C LYS A 802 -4.61 39.93 -41.06
N LEU A 803 -4.25 38.73 -40.71
CA LEU A 803 -5.06 37.83 -39.88
C LEU A 803 -4.71 37.98 -38.37
N LEU A 804 -3.50 38.47 -38.05
CA LEU A 804 -2.96 38.57 -36.71
C LEU A 804 -2.41 39.96 -36.46
N ASP A 805 -2.82 40.58 -35.35
CA ASP A 805 -2.14 41.69 -34.71
C ASP A 805 -1.13 41.19 -33.70
N PHE A 806 0.16 41.23 -34.05
CA PHE A 806 1.27 40.75 -33.22
C PHE A 806 1.97 41.91 -32.55
N THR A 807 1.99 41.93 -31.19
CA THR A 807 2.54 42.99 -30.39
C THR A 807 3.46 42.45 -29.30
N ILE A 808 4.45 43.25 -28.90
CA ILE A 808 5.33 43.01 -27.75
C ILE A 808 5.03 44.06 -26.68
N GLU A 809 4.74 43.58 -25.47
CA GLU A 809 4.52 44.41 -24.29
C GLU A 809 5.63 44.15 -23.28
N MET A 810 6.41 45.20 -22.94
CA MET A 810 7.41 45.12 -21.88
C MET A 810 6.76 45.42 -20.55
N VAL A 811 6.79 44.47 -19.63
CA VAL A 811 6.14 44.55 -18.33
C VAL A 811 7.16 44.33 -17.20
N ASP A 812 6.82 44.77 -16.02
CA ASP A 812 7.56 44.41 -14.83
C ASP A 812 7.10 42.98 -14.38
N GLY A 813 8.01 42.20 -13.81
CA GLY A 813 7.74 40.80 -13.46
C GLY A 813 6.43 40.58 -12.68
N PRO A 814 6.08 41.39 -11.66
CA PRO A 814 4.81 41.29 -10.94
C PRO A 814 3.56 41.60 -11.78
N ALA A 815 3.69 42.22 -12.93
CA ALA A 815 2.58 42.52 -13.83
C ALA A 815 2.21 41.34 -14.74
N LEU A 816 3.02 40.27 -14.80
CA LEU A 816 2.66 39.03 -15.45
C LEU A 816 1.53 38.35 -14.66
N PHE A 817 0.53 37.85 -15.39
CA PHE A 817 -0.61 37.18 -14.75
C PHE A 817 -0.16 35.85 -14.12
N ARG A 818 -0.45 35.68 -12.85
CA ARG A 818 -0.22 34.45 -12.09
C ARG A 818 -1.53 33.92 -11.54
N THR A 819 -1.62 32.60 -11.43
CA THR A 819 -2.80 31.97 -10.84
C THR A 819 -2.86 32.29 -9.34
N PRO A 820 -3.98 32.82 -8.83
CA PRO A 820 -4.07 33.27 -7.43
C PRO A 820 -3.77 32.18 -6.38
N THR A 821 -4.15 30.94 -6.67
CA THR A 821 -4.04 29.82 -5.74
C THR A 821 -2.66 29.14 -5.71
N SER A 822 -1.94 29.14 -6.83
CA SER A 822 -0.68 28.39 -6.97
C SER A 822 0.52 29.27 -7.31
N GLY A 823 0.31 30.54 -7.59
CA GLY A 823 1.34 31.46 -8.04
C GLY A 823 1.94 31.14 -9.42
N LYS A 824 1.42 30.14 -10.13
CA LYS A 824 1.93 29.72 -11.44
C LYS A 824 1.75 30.80 -12.51
N LEU A 825 2.76 30.95 -13.36
CA LEU A 825 2.72 31.76 -14.56
C LEU A 825 2.16 30.94 -15.73
N PRO A 826 0.90 31.14 -16.21
CA PRO A 826 0.41 30.47 -17.39
C PRO A 826 1.19 30.97 -18.63
N ALA A 827 1.70 30.04 -19.41
CA ALA A 827 2.42 30.36 -20.65
C ALA A 827 1.52 31.10 -21.66
N VAL A 828 0.24 30.73 -21.72
CA VAL A 828 -0.77 31.34 -22.60
C VAL A 828 -1.97 31.76 -21.78
N VAL A 829 -2.41 32.99 -21.96
CA VAL A 829 -3.65 33.57 -21.43
C VAL A 829 -4.60 33.85 -22.58
N ASP A 830 -5.57 32.97 -22.80
CA ASP A 830 -6.57 33.13 -23.88
C ASP A 830 -7.78 33.92 -23.38
N ARG A 831 -7.90 35.19 -23.79
CA ARG A 831 -9.01 36.11 -23.49
C ARG A 831 -10.08 36.16 -24.54
N ARG A 832 -10.01 35.34 -25.60
CA ARG A 832 -10.97 35.34 -26.73
C ARG A 832 -12.36 34.84 -26.32
N ARG A 833 -12.48 34.02 -25.29
CA ARG A 833 -13.72 33.38 -24.81
C ARG A 833 -14.41 34.11 -23.68
N GLY A 834 -14.23 35.41 -23.52
CA GLY A 834 -15.05 36.23 -22.58
C GLY A 834 -14.90 35.95 -21.08
N GLN A 835 -13.91 35.23 -20.64
CA GLN A 835 -13.59 35.11 -19.23
C GLN A 835 -12.81 36.36 -18.79
N ARG A 836 -13.52 37.30 -18.11
CA ARG A 836 -12.86 38.35 -17.34
C ARG A 836 -12.05 37.68 -16.23
N PRO A 837 -10.75 38.03 -16.03
CA PRO A 837 -10.11 37.74 -14.76
C PRO A 837 -10.90 38.47 -13.65
N PRO A 838 -10.96 37.89 -12.45
CA PRO A 838 -11.50 38.65 -11.31
C PRO A 838 -10.73 39.97 -11.20
N ASP A 839 -11.47 41.07 -11.03
CA ASP A 839 -10.93 42.43 -10.88
C ASP A 839 -9.85 42.43 -9.79
N LEU A 840 -8.63 42.76 -10.15
CA LEU A 840 -7.54 43.10 -9.25
C LEU A 840 -7.72 44.52 -8.71
N ARG A 841 -8.83 44.81 -8.03
CA ARG A 841 -9.02 46.01 -7.20
C ARG A 841 -9.88 45.63 -5.98
N THR A 842 -9.27 45.16 -4.95
CA THR A 842 -9.39 45.49 -3.51
C THR A 842 -8.40 44.65 -2.75
#